data_ceb12f515d2895a58ced7450fd4d316b
#
_entry.id   ceb12f515d2895a58ced7450fd4d316b
#
_cell.length_a   1.000
_cell.length_b   1.000
_cell.length_c   1.000
_cell.angle_alpha   90.00
_cell.angle_beta   90.00
_cell.angle_gamma   90.00
#
_symmetry.space_group_name_H-M   'P 1'
#
loop_
_entity.id
_entity.type
_entity.pdbx_description
1 polymer ?
#
loop_
_entity_poly.entity_id
_entity_poly.type
_entity_poly.pdbx_seq_one_letter_code
_entity_poly.pdbx_strand_id
1 'polypeptide(L)'
;MRDFLIRPVKNLWSARHLQGGQWRIAIALMMVVGASALFWISRDYSVSAPEWDGQVRGIAYNPSHIFTLRQNKNISPERINRDLAQLSKITGHIRTYTVDGGMDKVPEIARRYGMTVSLGIWISPDLEQNDKSIELGIKTALANRRTIDRVIVGNETQLEGYVSPDQLNSYIRRVRSALPARIKITTAEPWSTWMLTPEVGKDVDIIFVHLLPYWENVDIRGSLKSTQGFYNHIQAEFPDKQIVIGEVGWPSEGRTRGRAEASTANEGWFIRAFVQYAMEKGWDYYIMEAYDQPWKGQGELGVGAYWGLFDATGNPKFAFTGLIRTFPEWRGYALVAAALSLLLGLLVLGRMPRMRQTGYLVVGGMIVLVSTGLLALIDATALEYVDPTDIVAMVAMSPLVLLACAVILTEGIEMAASLWRVERRVVRVGIPEVAPRVSIHVPTYNEPPQMVIETLNALARLDYDNFEVIVLDNNTPSPDVWRPVEAHCRKLGPRFRFFHFDAVKGFKGGALNRALALTDPDAVYVAVIDSDYQVQPFWLRRVVPYFASPGIALVQGPQDYRDAGESRFKAMAYEEYRGFFHIGMVERNEHNAIIQHGTMTIVRKDALEEVEGWSEWCITEDTELGLKLFEAGYEAAYVPQSMGSGLMPDTLEAFMTQRYRWVYGAMQMLKRHARAIFAGGSALSWPQRYQFLSGWLPWISDGLGMVVTLMAIVWTALMWILPSTIDVPMPALSAAAMALFATKLIKTLLLYPPKVGSGFRGALAASVAGLSLTHTVGKAVWTGLFTSGRPFLRTPKCADPASFTQVLRVVWQEATLLTLLMIAMISMGFDRGFQDPAVSLWMVMLGVQSLPYLATMVTARISARSNRTSGAVPAEETKLPQAA
;
A
#
# COMPACT_ATOMS: atom_id res chain seq x y z
N MET A 1 -22.40 -9.36 -16.94
CA MET A 1 -21.04 -9.16 -17.42
C MET A 1 -20.97 -8.65 -18.85
N ARG A 2 -21.69 -9.21 -19.83
CA ARG A 2 -21.74 -8.73 -21.22
C ARG A 2 -22.27 -7.31 -21.37
N ASP A 3 -23.36 -6.95 -20.65
CA ASP A 3 -23.89 -5.57 -20.63
C ASP A 3 -23.00 -4.58 -19.87
N PHE A 4 -22.18 -5.07 -18.94
CA PHE A 4 -21.25 -4.24 -18.19
C PHE A 4 -20.07 -3.76 -19.05
N LEU A 5 -19.55 -4.61 -19.93
CA LEU A 5 -18.40 -4.30 -20.80
C LEU A 5 -18.82 -3.60 -22.12
N ILE A 6 -20.00 -3.93 -22.68
CA ILE A 6 -20.39 -3.46 -24.02
C ILE A 6 -21.16 -2.12 -23.99
N ARG A 7 -21.94 -1.82 -22.93
CA ARG A 7 -22.65 -0.55 -22.81
C ARG A 7 -21.75 0.70 -22.83
N PRO A 8 -20.58 0.73 -22.14
CA PRO A 8 -19.70 1.90 -22.23
C PRO A 8 -19.17 2.15 -23.64
N VAL A 9 -18.83 1.09 -24.38
CA VAL A 9 -18.28 1.20 -25.74
C VAL A 9 -19.38 1.66 -26.72
N LYS A 10 -20.61 1.13 -26.59
CA LYS A 10 -21.75 1.59 -27.42
C LYS A 10 -22.14 3.04 -27.13
N ASN A 11 -22.06 3.50 -25.88
CA ASN A 11 -22.37 4.89 -25.53
C ASN A 11 -21.27 5.86 -25.98
N LEU A 12 -20.01 5.43 -26.06
CA LEU A 12 -18.93 6.24 -26.62
C LEU A 12 -19.13 6.54 -28.14
N TRP A 13 -19.84 5.68 -28.85
CA TRP A 13 -20.00 5.77 -30.32
C TRP A 13 -21.41 6.18 -30.76
N SER A 14 -22.33 6.52 -29.87
CA SER A 14 -23.63 7.00 -30.27
C SER A 14 -23.54 8.46 -30.76
N ALA A 15 -24.09 8.74 -31.93
CA ALA A 15 -23.96 10.01 -32.65
C ALA A 15 -24.47 11.25 -31.84
N ARG A 16 -25.30 11.07 -30.81
CA ARG A 16 -25.76 12.14 -29.91
C ARG A 16 -24.71 12.62 -28.93
N HIS A 17 -23.67 11.81 -28.64
CA HIS A 17 -22.62 12.16 -27.71
C HIS A 17 -21.36 12.74 -28.36
N LEU A 18 -21.22 12.63 -29.69
CA LEU A 18 -20.04 13.14 -30.42
C LEU A 18 -19.88 14.67 -30.41
N GLN A 19 -20.93 15.42 -30.10
CA GLN A 19 -20.91 16.89 -30.15
C GLN A 19 -20.42 17.56 -28.83
N GLY A 20 -20.17 16.83 -27.73
CA GLY A 20 -20.01 17.48 -26.43
C GLY A 20 -18.83 17.11 -25.55
N GLY A 21 -17.69 16.57 -26.05
CA GLY A 21 -16.52 16.39 -25.18
C GLY A 21 -15.83 15.04 -25.25
N GLN A 22 -16.24 14.10 -26.08
CA GLN A 22 -15.62 12.78 -26.25
C GLN A 22 -14.18 12.87 -26.76
N TRP A 23 -13.84 13.89 -27.54
CA TRP A 23 -12.46 14.18 -27.92
C TRP A 23 -11.52 14.34 -26.69
N ARG A 24 -12.06 14.90 -25.58
CA ARG A 24 -11.29 15.06 -24.33
C ARG A 24 -10.95 13.73 -23.69
N ILE A 25 -11.91 12.79 -23.71
CA ILE A 25 -11.68 11.42 -23.23
C ILE A 25 -10.70 10.71 -24.15
N ALA A 26 -10.85 10.86 -25.48
CA ALA A 26 -9.94 10.26 -26.45
C ALA A 26 -8.50 10.78 -26.27
N ILE A 27 -8.31 12.07 -26.08
CA ILE A 27 -6.99 12.65 -25.77
C ILE A 27 -6.45 12.08 -24.47
N ALA A 28 -7.28 12.02 -23.40
CA ALA A 28 -6.84 11.47 -22.13
C ALA A 28 -6.43 10.00 -22.26
N LEU A 29 -7.21 9.18 -23.00
CA LEU A 29 -6.86 7.79 -23.28
C LEU A 29 -5.56 7.65 -24.06
N MET A 30 -5.35 8.47 -25.10
CA MET A 30 -4.07 8.47 -25.84
C MET A 30 -2.89 8.83 -24.94
N MET A 31 -3.04 9.85 -24.09
CA MET A 31 -2.00 10.25 -23.15
C MET A 31 -1.72 9.19 -22.08
N VAL A 32 -2.76 8.52 -21.58
CA VAL A 32 -2.64 7.43 -20.59
C VAL A 32 -1.88 6.26 -21.19
N VAL A 33 -2.26 5.81 -22.39
CA VAL A 33 -1.58 4.73 -23.12
C VAL A 33 -0.14 5.11 -23.43
N GLY A 34 0.07 6.33 -23.94
CA GLY A 34 1.40 6.85 -24.26
C GLY A 34 2.30 6.97 -23.04
N ALA A 35 1.79 7.51 -21.93
CA ALA A 35 2.56 7.65 -20.68
C ALA A 35 2.93 6.28 -20.09
N SER A 36 2.01 5.32 -20.11
CA SER A 36 2.31 3.94 -19.65
C SER A 36 3.40 3.28 -20.51
N ALA A 37 3.34 3.44 -21.81
CA ALA A 37 4.36 2.91 -22.70
C ALA A 37 5.71 3.63 -22.50
N LEU A 38 5.71 4.96 -22.38
CA LEU A 38 6.93 5.76 -22.16
C LEU A 38 7.62 5.40 -20.84
N PHE A 39 6.87 5.08 -19.79
CA PHE A 39 7.45 4.62 -18.53
C PHE A 39 8.33 3.38 -18.76
N TRP A 40 7.83 2.37 -19.46
CA TRP A 40 8.59 1.14 -19.72
C TRP A 40 9.72 1.34 -20.73
N ILE A 41 9.52 2.19 -21.75
CA ILE A 41 10.60 2.59 -22.68
C ILE A 41 11.75 3.26 -21.92
N SER A 42 11.46 4.11 -20.95
CA SER A 42 12.48 4.85 -20.18
C SER A 42 13.33 3.95 -19.29
N ARG A 43 12.87 2.74 -18.97
CA ARG A 43 13.65 1.76 -18.20
C ARG A 43 14.73 1.05 -19.03
N ASP A 44 14.58 1.05 -20.36
CA ASP A 44 15.56 0.48 -21.29
C ASP A 44 16.54 1.56 -21.75
N TYR A 45 17.56 1.78 -20.96
CA TYR A 45 18.70 2.61 -21.34
C TYR A 45 19.89 1.73 -21.75
N SER A 46 20.87 2.32 -22.37
CA SER A 46 22.06 1.62 -22.83
C SER A 46 23.25 1.97 -21.95
N VAL A 47 23.99 0.94 -21.54
CA VAL A 47 25.21 1.05 -20.76
C VAL A 47 26.39 0.85 -21.69
N SER A 48 27.37 1.78 -21.65
CA SER A 48 28.65 1.60 -22.33
C SER A 48 29.57 0.76 -21.46
N ALA A 49 30.12 -0.27 -22.06
CA ALA A 49 31.15 -1.13 -21.47
C ALA A 49 32.32 -1.26 -22.45
N PRO A 50 33.53 -1.58 -21.97
CA PRO A 50 34.67 -1.83 -22.87
C PRO A 50 34.31 -2.84 -23.97
N GLU A 51 34.85 -2.67 -25.18
CA GLU A 51 34.69 -3.64 -26.24
C GLU A 51 35.42 -4.95 -25.89
N TRP A 52 34.78 -6.07 -26.17
CA TRP A 52 35.29 -7.40 -25.87
C TRP A 52 35.16 -8.31 -27.08
N ASP A 53 36.24 -9.02 -27.41
CA ASP A 53 36.30 -9.96 -28.54
C ASP A 53 35.63 -11.30 -28.26
N GLY A 54 35.03 -11.46 -27.05
CA GLY A 54 34.40 -12.71 -26.65
C GLY A 54 35.37 -13.76 -26.13
N GLN A 55 36.68 -13.45 -25.99
CA GLN A 55 37.67 -14.40 -25.48
C GLN A 55 37.89 -14.22 -24.00
N VAL A 56 37.96 -15.32 -23.25
CA VAL A 56 38.30 -15.34 -21.83
C VAL A 56 39.50 -16.25 -21.56
N ARG A 57 40.25 -15.94 -20.51
CA ARG A 57 41.40 -16.77 -20.14
C ARG A 57 40.98 -18.18 -19.74
N GLY A 58 39.96 -18.28 -18.90
CA GLY A 58 39.34 -19.54 -18.46
C GLY A 58 37.91 -19.36 -18.03
N ILE A 59 37.15 -20.44 -18.02
CA ILE A 59 35.73 -20.42 -17.59
C ILE A 59 35.40 -21.66 -16.73
N ALA A 60 34.64 -21.49 -15.70
CA ALA A 60 34.10 -22.57 -14.89
C ALA A 60 32.97 -23.28 -15.64
N TYR A 61 33.10 -24.60 -15.76
CA TYR A 61 32.19 -25.44 -16.53
C TYR A 61 31.47 -26.46 -15.64
N ASN A 62 30.14 -26.39 -15.65
CA ASN A 62 29.26 -27.37 -15.06
C ASN A 62 28.12 -27.69 -16.06
N PRO A 63 28.02 -28.91 -16.59
CA PRO A 63 27.00 -29.29 -17.57
C PRO A 63 25.62 -29.57 -16.97
N SER A 64 25.44 -29.36 -15.68
CA SER A 64 24.15 -29.58 -14.99
C SER A 64 23.06 -28.52 -15.30
N HIS A 65 23.37 -27.51 -16.13
CA HIS A 65 22.39 -26.49 -16.60
C HIS A 65 21.16 -27.07 -17.32
N ILE A 66 21.19 -28.34 -17.76
CA ILE A 66 20.04 -29.05 -18.33
C ILE A 66 19.11 -29.67 -17.31
N PHE A 67 19.51 -29.71 -16.04
CA PHE A 67 18.69 -30.31 -14.98
C PHE A 67 17.78 -29.26 -14.33
N THR A 68 16.52 -29.60 -14.22
CA THR A 68 15.62 -28.98 -13.26
C THR A 68 15.81 -29.64 -11.90
N LEU A 69 15.55 -28.90 -10.83
CA LEU A 69 15.67 -29.30 -9.42
C LEU A 69 15.72 -30.83 -9.16
N ARG A 70 16.86 -31.31 -8.62
CA ARG A 70 17.06 -32.66 -8.04
C ARG A 70 17.04 -33.88 -9.00
N GLN A 71 17.48 -33.74 -10.22
CA GLN A 71 17.69 -34.91 -11.07
C GLN A 71 19.12 -35.46 -10.91
N ASN A 72 19.26 -36.56 -10.16
CA ASN A 72 20.53 -37.28 -10.01
C ASN A 72 20.77 -38.12 -11.25
N LYS A 73 21.28 -37.55 -12.35
CA LYS A 73 21.59 -38.25 -13.61
C LYS A 73 23.04 -38.03 -13.97
N ASN A 74 23.73 -39.11 -14.37
CA ASN A 74 25.05 -39.02 -14.97
C ASN A 74 24.98 -38.21 -16.27
N ILE A 75 25.96 -37.32 -16.44
CA ILE A 75 26.05 -36.44 -17.61
C ILE A 75 26.63 -37.27 -18.78
N SER A 76 25.93 -37.19 -19.94
CA SER A 76 26.38 -37.95 -21.08
C SER A 76 27.60 -37.31 -21.78
N PRO A 77 28.53 -38.10 -22.29
CA PRO A 77 29.67 -37.59 -23.08
C PRO A 77 29.28 -36.73 -24.29
N GLU A 78 28.14 -37.03 -24.91
CA GLU A 78 27.56 -36.24 -26.02
C GLU A 78 27.21 -34.83 -25.60
N ARG A 79 26.69 -34.68 -24.38
CA ARG A 79 26.39 -33.36 -23.83
C ARG A 79 27.65 -32.56 -23.57
N ILE A 80 28.61 -33.15 -22.88
CA ILE A 80 29.92 -32.55 -22.64
C ILE A 80 30.55 -32.13 -23.98
N ASN A 81 30.47 -32.99 -24.99
CA ASN A 81 31.05 -32.70 -26.32
C ASN A 81 30.40 -31.49 -27.00
N ARG A 82 29.08 -31.34 -26.90
CA ARG A 82 28.36 -30.16 -27.45
C ARG A 82 28.75 -28.87 -26.74
N ASP A 83 28.78 -28.89 -25.41
CA ASP A 83 29.12 -27.73 -24.59
C ASP A 83 30.57 -27.30 -24.84
N LEU A 84 31.52 -28.24 -24.87
CA LEU A 84 32.92 -27.93 -25.13
C LEU A 84 33.20 -27.48 -26.55
N ALA A 85 32.41 -27.93 -27.51
CA ALA A 85 32.46 -27.41 -28.88
C ALA A 85 32.03 -25.93 -28.97
N GLN A 86 31.12 -25.50 -28.11
CA GLN A 86 30.74 -24.09 -27.97
C GLN A 86 31.83 -23.31 -27.23
N LEU A 87 32.25 -23.79 -26.06
CA LEU A 87 33.19 -23.11 -25.18
C LEU A 87 34.60 -22.97 -25.80
N SER A 88 35.04 -23.93 -26.64
CA SER A 88 36.31 -23.85 -27.34
C SER A 88 36.44 -22.64 -28.29
N LYS A 89 35.34 -22.00 -28.64
CA LYS A 89 35.33 -20.78 -29.46
C LYS A 89 35.67 -19.53 -28.64
N ILE A 90 35.56 -19.59 -27.31
CA ILE A 90 35.75 -18.44 -26.42
C ILE A 90 36.87 -18.63 -25.41
N THR A 91 37.34 -19.87 -25.16
CA THR A 91 38.44 -20.14 -24.24
C THR A 91 39.21 -21.40 -24.56
N GLY A 92 40.49 -21.42 -24.21
CA GLY A 92 41.34 -22.63 -24.22
C GLY A 92 41.45 -23.33 -22.87
N HIS A 93 40.82 -22.78 -21.79
CA HIS A 93 40.97 -23.30 -20.46
C HIS A 93 39.62 -23.42 -19.77
N ILE A 94 39.30 -24.60 -19.20
CA ILE A 94 38.11 -24.81 -18.39
C ILE A 94 38.47 -25.30 -17.01
N ARG A 95 37.63 -24.99 -16.04
CA ARG A 95 37.68 -25.51 -14.68
C ARG A 95 36.42 -26.34 -14.42
N THR A 96 36.56 -27.48 -13.76
CA THR A 96 35.45 -28.30 -13.26
C THR A 96 35.38 -28.26 -11.73
N TYR A 97 34.24 -28.64 -11.15
CA TYR A 97 34.01 -28.64 -9.69
C TYR A 97 34.14 -30.05 -9.12
N THR A 98 33.86 -31.09 -9.88
CA THR A 98 33.86 -32.49 -9.46
C THR A 98 34.35 -33.41 -10.57
N VAL A 99 34.72 -34.60 -10.20
CA VAL A 99 35.01 -35.73 -11.10
C VAL A 99 33.88 -36.73 -11.19
N ASP A 100 32.89 -36.60 -10.27
CA ASP A 100 31.78 -37.54 -10.13
C ASP A 100 30.70 -37.31 -11.23
N GLY A 101 29.72 -38.18 -11.34
CA GLY A 101 28.57 -38.00 -12.19
C GLY A 101 28.87 -37.94 -13.71
N GLY A 102 30.00 -38.50 -14.18
CA GLY A 102 30.40 -38.48 -15.57
C GLY A 102 31.38 -37.36 -15.92
N MET A 103 31.75 -36.49 -14.97
CA MET A 103 32.68 -35.38 -15.17
C MET A 103 34.13 -35.86 -15.41
N ASP A 104 34.48 -37.09 -15.01
CA ASP A 104 35.76 -37.76 -15.32
C ASP A 104 36.04 -37.85 -16.82
N LYS A 105 35.03 -37.72 -17.69
CA LYS A 105 35.15 -37.70 -19.14
C LYS A 105 35.50 -36.33 -19.72
N VAL A 106 35.35 -35.25 -18.97
CA VAL A 106 35.62 -33.88 -19.46
C VAL A 106 37.02 -33.71 -20.00
N PRO A 107 38.12 -34.15 -19.32
CA PRO A 107 39.48 -33.94 -19.85
C PRO A 107 39.78 -34.69 -21.16
N GLU A 108 39.20 -35.87 -21.33
CA GLU A 108 39.35 -36.63 -22.59
C GLU A 108 38.68 -35.91 -23.76
N ILE A 109 37.48 -35.38 -23.54
CA ILE A 109 36.71 -34.68 -24.59
C ILE A 109 37.35 -33.31 -24.85
N ALA A 110 37.77 -32.56 -23.80
CA ALA A 110 38.44 -31.26 -23.93
C ALA A 110 39.69 -31.31 -24.80
N ARG A 111 40.45 -32.44 -24.74
CA ARG A 111 41.61 -32.66 -25.59
C ARG A 111 41.26 -32.60 -27.08
N ARG A 112 40.07 -33.01 -27.49
CA ARG A 112 39.65 -32.98 -28.92
C ARG A 112 39.56 -31.55 -29.44
N TYR A 113 39.33 -30.58 -28.54
CA TYR A 113 39.24 -29.15 -28.86
C TYR A 113 40.49 -28.36 -28.49
N GLY A 114 41.61 -29.06 -28.14
CA GLY A 114 42.85 -28.38 -27.73
C GLY A 114 42.78 -27.62 -26.42
N MET A 115 41.76 -27.90 -25.61
CA MET A 115 41.54 -27.20 -24.30
C MET A 115 42.31 -27.89 -23.19
N THR A 116 42.75 -27.10 -22.19
CA THR A 116 43.29 -27.60 -20.90
C THR A 116 42.21 -27.56 -19.83
N VAL A 117 42.39 -28.38 -18.78
CA VAL A 117 41.41 -28.56 -17.71
C VAL A 117 42.07 -28.40 -16.36
N SER A 118 41.55 -27.48 -15.54
CA SER A 118 41.76 -27.45 -14.09
C SER A 118 40.68 -28.34 -13.45
N LEU A 119 41.12 -29.56 -13.04
CA LEU A 119 40.22 -30.62 -12.61
C LEU A 119 39.83 -30.44 -11.14
N GLY A 120 38.54 -30.24 -10.85
CA GLY A 120 38.01 -30.19 -9.49
C GLY A 120 37.70 -31.57 -8.92
N ILE A 121 38.06 -31.78 -7.66
CA ILE A 121 37.64 -32.92 -6.83
C ILE A 121 36.78 -32.34 -5.71
N TRP A 122 35.50 -32.62 -5.68
CA TRP A 122 34.59 -32.11 -4.68
C TRP A 122 34.84 -32.79 -3.34
N ILE A 123 34.96 -32.02 -2.26
CA ILE A 123 35.08 -32.47 -0.88
C ILE A 123 33.83 -32.09 -0.12
N SER A 124 33.24 -33.07 0.56
CA SER A 124 32.00 -32.95 1.30
C SER A 124 32.19 -33.42 2.76
N PRO A 125 31.17 -33.31 3.64
CA PRO A 125 31.20 -33.91 4.96
C PRO A 125 31.27 -35.44 4.96
N ASP A 126 30.98 -36.11 3.84
CA ASP A 126 31.04 -37.56 3.70
C ASP A 126 32.47 -37.99 3.34
N LEU A 127 33.22 -38.45 4.35
CA LEU A 127 34.64 -38.85 4.23
C LEU A 127 34.81 -40.04 3.29
N GLU A 128 33.87 -41.00 3.26
CA GLU A 128 33.97 -42.17 2.37
C GLU A 128 33.80 -41.76 0.90
N GLN A 129 32.86 -40.86 0.62
CA GLN A 129 32.68 -40.31 -0.72
C GLN A 129 33.92 -39.51 -1.15
N ASN A 130 34.51 -38.73 -0.20
CA ASN A 130 35.71 -37.95 -0.49
C ASN A 130 36.87 -38.88 -0.94
N ASP A 131 37.08 -40.02 -0.28
CA ASP A 131 38.10 -40.98 -0.66
C ASP A 131 37.88 -41.52 -2.08
N LYS A 132 36.66 -41.88 -2.43
CA LYS A 132 36.26 -42.33 -3.79
C LYS A 132 36.51 -41.26 -4.84
N SER A 133 36.12 -40.03 -4.57
CA SER A 133 36.27 -38.88 -5.48
C SER A 133 37.77 -38.54 -5.70
N ILE A 134 38.59 -38.63 -4.63
CA ILE A 134 40.02 -38.40 -4.70
C ILE A 134 40.70 -39.52 -5.56
N GLU A 135 40.35 -40.77 -5.36
CA GLU A 135 40.88 -41.87 -6.20
C GLU A 135 40.50 -41.73 -7.65
N LEU A 136 39.24 -41.40 -7.95
CA LEU A 136 38.77 -41.15 -9.33
C LEU A 136 39.51 -39.95 -9.93
N GLY A 137 39.68 -38.85 -9.12
CA GLY A 137 40.39 -37.65 -9.54
C GLY A 137 41.85 -37.93 -9.89
N ILE A 138 42.56 -38.66 -9.05
CA ILE A 138 43.94 -39.10 -9.31
C ILE A 138 44.02 -39.95 -10.60
N LYS A 139 43.15 -40.96 -10.74
CA LYS A 139 43.04 -41.79 -11.94
C LYS A 139 42.81 -40.98 -13.20
N THR A 140 41.85 -40.05 -13.16
CA THR A 140 41.50 -39.18 -14.29
C THR A 140 42.67 -38.27 -14.66
N ALA A 141 43.37 -37.70 -13.68
CA ALA A 141 44.51 -36.82 -13.88
C ALA A 141 45.69 -37.57 -14.49
N LEU A 142 45.98 -38.79 -14.07
CA LEU A 142 47.04 -39.62 -14.61
C LEU A 142 46.74 -40.07 -16.06
N ALA A 143 45.47 -40.38 -16.38
CA ALA A 143 45.07 -40.78 -17.74
C ALA A 143 45.11 -39.57 -18.69
N ASN A 144 44.88 -38.37 -18.25
CA ASN A 144 44.77 -37.14 -19.06
C ASN A 144 45.84 -36.11 -18.75
N ARG A 145 47.05 -36.56 -18.33
CA ARG A 145 48.12 -35.69 -17.89
C ARG A 145 48.62 -34.64 -18.88
N ARG A 146 48.32 -34.72 -20.18
CA ARG A 146 48.64 -33.69 -21.17
C ARG A 146 47.58 -32.58 -21.25
N THR A 147 46.35 -32.88 -20.80
CA THR A 147 45.20 -31.99 -20.85
C THR A 147 44.97 -31.31 -19.50
N ILE A 148 45.30 -31.98 -18.38
CA ILE A 148 45.14 -31.44 -17.05
C ILE A 148 46.41 -30.71 -16.61
N ASP A 149 46.30 -29.43 -16.30
CA ASP A 149 47.38 -28.55 -15.82
C ASP A 149 47.37 -28.36 -14.31
N ARG A 150 46.17 -28.46 -13.72
CA ARG A 150 45.91 -28.24 -12.29
C ARG A 150 44.88 -29.23 -11.72
N VAL A 151 44.99 -29.54 -10.42
CA VAL A 151 43.97 -30.28 -9.68
C VAL A 151 43.57 -29.47 -8.46
N ILE A 152 42.28 -29.23 -8.31
CA ILE A 152 41.66 -28.43 -7.23
C ILE A 152 41.00 -29.42 -6.29
N VAL A 153 41.55 -29.56 -5.06
CA VAL A 153 41.06 -30.46 -4.03
C VAL A 153 40.18 -29.68 -3.07
N GLY A 154 38.88 -29.77 -3.24
CA GLY A 154 37.89 -28.99 -2.51
C GLY A 154 37.57 -27.65 -3.17
N ASN A 155 36.29 -27.26 -3.08
CA ASN A 155 35.75 -25.98 -3.47
C ASN A 155 34.90 -25.42 -2.33
N GLU A 156 35.29 -24.27 -1.78
CA GLU A 156 34.65 -23.62 -0.63
C GLU A 156 34.50 -24.55 0.60
N THR A 157 35.41 -25.51 0.70
CA THR A 157 35.36 -26.56 1.70
C THR A 157 35.57 -26.03 3.12
N GLN A 158 36.42 -24.99 3.26
CA GLN A 158 36.65 -24.32 4.55
C GLN A 158 35.56 -23.32 4.85
N LEU A 159 35.00 -22.59 3.82
CA LEU A 159 33.86 -21.71 3.96
C LEU A 159 32.66 -22.45 4.53
N GLU A 160 32.39 -23.63 3.99
CA GLU A 160 31.22 -24.45 4.36
C GLU A 160 31.51 -25.29 5.63
N GLY A 161 32.78 -25.33 6.10
CA GLY A 161 33.13 -26.11 7.29
C GLY A 161 32.98 -27.62 7.09
N TYR A 162 33.10 -28.13 5.85
CA TYR A 162 32.91 -29.57 5.58
C TYR A 162 33.96 -30.46 6.21
N VAL A 163 35.21 -30.03 6.22
CA VAL A 163 36.32 -30.74 6.91
C VAL A 163 37.25 -29.72 7.55
N SER A 164 38.07 -30.16 8.52
CA SER A 164 39.06 -29.29 9.15
C SER A 164 40.20 -28.94 8.19
N PRO A 165 40.95 -27.82 8.42
CA PRO A 165 42.13 -27.47 7.63
C PRO A 165 43.18 -28.62 7.55
N ASP A 166 43.43 -29.31 8.65
CA ASP A 166 44.35 -30.46 8.70
C ASP A 166 43.88 -31.63 7.82
N GLN A 167 42.58 -31.90 7.81
CA GLN A 167 41.99 -32.94 6.99
C GLN A 167 42.10 -32.57 5.50
N LEU A 168 41.78 -31.32 5.14
CA LEU A 168 41.92 -30.83 3.75
C LEU A 168 43.38 -30.92 3.30
N ASN A 169 44.32 -30.46 4.14
CA ASN A 169 45.75 -30.56 3.86
C ASN A 169 46.20 -32.02 3.67
N SER A 170 45.63 -32.97 4.43
CA SER A 170 45.90 -34.39 4.25
C SER A 170 45.49 -34.91 2.87
N TYR A 171 44.32 -34.49 2.37
CA TYR A 171 43.85 -34.81 1.03
C TYR A 171 44.70 -34.15 -0.07
N ILE A 172 45.09 -32.89 0.10
CA ILE A 172 46.01 -32.19 -0.82
C ILE A 172 47.36 -32.93 -0.92
N ARG A 173 47.96 -33.32 0.21
CA ARG A 173 49.22 -34.09 0.24
C ARG A 173 49.09 -35.46 -0.41
N ARG A 174 47.97 -36.18 -0.22
CA ARG A 174 47.67 -37.45 -0.86
C ARG A 174 47.61 -37.31 -2.39
N VAL A 175 46.89 -36.31 -2.92
CA VAL A 175 46.82 -36.04 -4.34
C VAL A 175 48.19 -35.64 -4.89
N ARG A 176 48.94 -34.81 -4.15
CA ARG A 176 50.30 -34.39 -4.57
C ARG A 176 51.22 -35.55 -4.68
N SER A 177 51.24 -36.50 -3.73
CA SER A 177 52.11 -37.67 -3.75
C SER A 177 51.83 -38.60 -4.92
N ALA A 178 50.64 -38.58 -5.48
CA ALA A 178 50.21 -39.47 -6.57
C ALA A 178 50.41 -38.85 -7.97
N LEU A 179 50.55 -37.50 -8.09
CA LEU A 179 50.60 -36.82 -9.38
C LEU A 179 51.99 -36.25 -9.71
N PRO A 180 52.35 -36.14 -11.01
CA PRO A 180 53.60 -35.53 -11.47
C PRO A 180 53.68 -34.04 -11.06
N ALA A 181 54.88 -33.55 -10.69
CA ALA A 181 55.14 -32.19 -10.20
C ALA A 181 54.74 -31.07 -11.18
N ARG A 182 54.54 -31.34 -12.47
CA ARG A 182 54.05 -30.38 -13.44
C ARG A 182 52.57 -30.04 -13.29
N ILE A 183 51.75 -30.95 -12.68
CA ILE A 183 50.34 -30.70 -12.36
C ILE A 183 50.33 -30.00 -11.04
N LYS A 184 49.83 -28.72 -11.04
CA LYS A 184 49.77 -27.93 -9.84
C LYS A 184 48.56 -28.35 -8.98
N ILE A 185 48.77 -28.45 -7.68
CA ILE A 185 47.71 -28.84 -6.73
C ILE A 185 47.32 -27.63 -5.89
N THR A 186 46.03 -27.44 -5.75
CA THR A 186 45.46 -26.36 -4.94
C THR A 186 44.10 -26.74 -4.34
N THR A 187 43.53 -25.86 -3.56
CA THR A 187 42.11 -25.81 -3.19
C THR A 187 41.54 -24.45 -3.61
N ALA A 188 40.21 -24.32 -3.68
CA ALA A 188 39.55 -23.10 -4.10
C ALA A 188 38.67 -22.56 -2.96
N GLU A 189 38.93 -21.34 -2.52
CA GLU A 189 38.21 -20.67 -1.42
C GLU A 189 38.00 -19.19 -1.72
N PRO A 190 36.99 -18.54 -1.14
CA PRO A 190 36.84 -17.08 -1.15
C PRO A 190 38.05 -16.38 -0.50
N TRP A 191 38.30 -15.13 -0.90
CA TRP A 191 39.41 -14.35 -0.39
C TRP A 191 39.40 -14.22 1.14
N SER A 192 38.23 -14.03 1.73
CA SER A 192 38.06 -13.94 3.18
C SER A 192 38.40 -15.25 3.91
N THR A 193 38.04 -16.39 3.34
CA THR A 193 38.36 -17.72 3.89
C THR A 193 39.85 -17.99 3.83
N TRP A 194 40.52 -17.64 2.72
CA TRP A 194 42.00 -17.72 2.66
C TRP A 194 42.70 -16.90 3.77
N MET A 195 42.13 -15.73 4.08
CA MET A 195 42.67 -14.89 5.17
C MET A 195 42.40 -15.47 6.57
N LEU A 196 41.32 -16.23 6.75
CA LEU A 196 40.94 -16.87 8.02
C LEU A 196 41.68 -18.22 8.25
N THR A 197 42.04 -18.93 7.19
CA THR A 197 42.68 -20.25 7.24
C THR A 197 43.98 -20.29 6.43
N PRO A 198 44.96 -19.38 6.68
CA PRO A 198 46.20 -19.30 5.87
C PRO A 198 47.08 -20.54 5.95
N GLU A 199 46.90 -21.40 6.95
CA GLU A 199 47.61 -22.66 7.07
C GLU A 199 47.36 -23.65 5.93
N VAL A 200 46.21 -23.56 5.27
CA VAL A 200 45.90 -24.36 4.05
C VAL A 200 46.85 -24.00 2.92
N GLY A 201 47.26 -22.73 2.85
CA GLY A 201 48.21 -22.22 1.85
C GLY A 201 49.56 -22.88 1.86
N LYS A 202 50.01 -23.56 2.93
CA LYS A 202 51.33 -24.21 3.04
C LYS A 202 51.44 -25.43 2.13
N ASP A 203 50.39 -26.18 1.98
CA ASP A 203 50.36 -27.45 1.26
C ASP A 203 49.95 -27.32 -0.23
N VAL A 204 49.57 -26.14 -0.72
CA VAL A 204 49.21 -25.90 -2.12
C VAL A 204 50.35 -25.33 -2.97
N ASP A 205 50.36 -25.53 -4.27
CA ASP A 205 51.34 -24.96 -5.21
C ASP A 205 51.01 -23.53 -5.62
N ILE A 206 49.73 -23.21 -5.71
CA ILE A 206 49.15 -21.93 -6.12
C ILE A 206 47.97 -21.59 -5.23
N ILE A 207 47.71 -20.32 -5.05
CA ILE A 207 46.46 -19.85 -4.39
C ILE A 207 45.38 -19.70 -5.43
N PHE A 208 44.26 -20.42 -5.25
CA PHE A 208 43.13 -20.40 -6.18
C PHE A 208 41.96 -19.73 -5.48
N VAL A 209 41.79 -18.43 -5.73
CA VAL A 209 40.92 -17.56 -4.92
C VAL A 209 39.66 -17.15 -5.66
N HIS A 210 38.52 -17.14 -4.96
CA HIS A 210 37.28 -16.56 -5.49
C HIS A 210 37.16 -15.07 -5.12
N LEU A 211 36.93 -14.23 -6.14
CA LEU A 211 36.79 -12.78 -6.00
C LEU A 211 35.44 -12.36 -6.55
N LEU A 212 34.42 -12.36 -5.69
CA LEU A 212 33.04 -12.14 -6.06
C LEU A 212 32.49 -10.90 -5.34
N PRO A 213 32.69 -9.68 -5.89
CA PRO A 213 32.33 -8.42 -5.22
C PRO A 213 30.82 -8.27 -4.99
N TYR A 214 29.97 -9.02 -5.67
CA TYR A 214 28.53 -9.08 -5.40
C TYR A 214 28.25 -9.53 -3.96
N TRP A 215 28.94 -10.58 -3.49
CA TRP A 215 28.77 -11.11 -2.14
C TRP A 215 29.25 -10.15 -1.04
N GLU A 216 30.09 -9.18 -1.40
CA GLU A 216 30.62 -8.14 -0.50
C GLU A 216 29.77 -6.87 -0.50
N ASN A 217 28.56 -6.89 -1.05
CA ASN A 217 27.63 -5.74 -1.16
C ASN A 217 28.20 -4.55 -1.93
N VAL A 218 29.12 -4.75 -2.85
CA VAL A 218 29.82 -3.70 -3.58
C VAL A 218 28.97 -3.22 -4.77
N ASP A 219 28.78 -1.91 -4.91
CA ASP A 219 28.18 -1.32 -6.11
C ASP A 219 28.96 -1.65 -7.36
N ILE A 220 28.27 -1.87 -8.49
CA ILE A 220 28.89 -2.24 -9.75
C ILE A 220 30.05 -1.30 -10.17
N ARG A 221 29.95 -0.01 -9.91
CA ARG A 221 30.99 0.97 -10.23
C ARG A 221 32.25 0.81 -9.37
N GLY A 222 32.10 0.26 -8.18
CA GLY A 222 33.19 -0.05 -7.26
C GLY A 222 33.79 -1.45 -7.43
N SER A 223 33.12 -2.33 -8.21
CA SER A 223 33.41 -3.76 -8.26
C SER A 223 34.84 -4.09 -8.68
N LEU A 224 35.39 -3.47 -9.72
CA LEU A 224 36.77 -3.70 -10.19
C LEU A 224 37.80 -3.26 -9.14
N LYS A 225 37.59 -2.10 -8.50
CA LYS A 225 38.48 -1.61 -7.46
C LYS A 225 38.50 -2.53 -6.26
N SER A 226 37.35 -3.08 -5.88
CA SER A 226 37.22 -4.05 -4.78
C SER A 226 37.88 -5.36 -5.15
N THR A 227 37.67 -5.88 -6.36
CA THR A 227 38.34 -7.08 -6.86
C THR A 227 39.87 -6.91 -6.81
N GLN A 228 40.40 -5.77 -7.21
CA GLN A 228 41.84 -5.47 -7.08
C GLN A 228 42.27 -5.42 -5.62
N GLY A 229 41.47 -4.81 -4.74
CA GLY A 229 41.79 -4.76 -3.31
C GLY A 229 41.88 -6.16 -2.69
N PHE A 230 40.91 -7.03 -2.98
CA PHE A 230 40.93 -8.41 -2.53
C PHE A 230 42.14 -9.20 -3.07
N TYR A 231 42.43 -9.06 -4.37
CA TYR A 231 43.62 -9.65 -4.96
C TYR A 231 44.89 -9.19 -4.26
N ASN A 232 45.05 -7.90 -3.98
CA ASN A 232 46.23 -7.36 -3.30
C ASN A 232 46.37 -7.87 -1.87
N HIS A 233 45.25 -8.07 -1.13
CA HIS A 233 45.28 -8.66 0.21
C HIS A 233 45.81 -10.10 0.15
N ILE A 234 45.34 -10.91 -0.78
CA ILE A 234 45.84 -12.29 -0.98
C ILE A 234 47.30 -12.29 -1.42
N GLN A 235 47.72 -11.38 -2.27
CA GLN A 235 49.11 -11.26 -2.70
C GLN A 235 50.06 -10.87 -1.56
N ALA A 236 49.59 -10.05 -0.64
CA ALA A 236 50.35 -9.67 0.54
C ALA A 236 50.51 -10.83 1.57
N GLU A 237 49.47 -11.67 1.73
CA GLU A 237 49.49 -12.83 2.64
C GLU A 237 50.32 -13.99 2.05
N PHE A 238 50.31 -14.17 0.73
CA PHE A 238 51.03 -15.27 0.06
C PHE A 238 52.01 -14.73 -1.01
N PRO A 239 53.07 -14.00 -0.60
CA PRO A 239 53.95 -13.30 -1.54
C PRO A 239 54.73 -14.24 -2.49
N ASP A 240 55.01 -15.46 -2.05
CA ASP A 240 55.77 -16.45 -2.81
C ASP A 240 54.91 -17.41 -3.63
N LYS A 241 53.59 -17.22 -3.61
CA LYS A 241 52.67 -18.08 -4.36
C LYS A 241 52.11 -17.36 -5.59
N GLN A 242 51.98 -18.11 -6.69
CA GLN A 242 51.18 -17.64 -7.81
C GLN A 242 49.70 -17.60 -7.41
N ILE A 243 49.06 -16.48 -7.68
CA ILE A 243 47.60 -16.31 -7.48
C ILE A 243 46.88 -16.56 -8.80
N VAL A 244 45.83 -17.36 -8.72
CA VAL A 244 44.87 -17.61 -9.82
C VAL A 244 43.48 -17.26 -9.30
N ILE A 245 42.77 -16.43 -10.01
CA ILE A 245 41.37 -16.11 -9.68
C ILE A 245 40.53 -17.29 -10.14
N GLY A 246 40.10 -18.11 -9.19
CA GLY A 246 39.32 -19.32 -9.44
C GLY A 246 37.87 -19.06 -9.86
N GLU A 247 37.27 -18.01 -9.30
CA GLU A 247 35.95 -17.52 -9.67
C GLU A 247 35.91 -16.02 -9.62
N VAL A 248 35.36 -15.44 -10.69
CA VAL A 248 35.03 -14.03 -10.79
C VAL A 248 33.81 -13.87 -11.70
N GLY A 249 32.85 -13.07 -11.28
CA GLY A 249 31.60 -12.92 -12.02
C GLY A 249 30.66 -11.91 -11.34
N TRP A 250 29.52 -11.74 -11.97
CA TRP A 250 28.42 -10.95 -11.50
C TRP A 250 27.11 -11.61 -11.94
N PRO A 251 26.07 -11.76 -11.07
CA PRO A 251 24.84 -12.45 -11.48
C PRO A 251 23.93 -11.55 -12.32
N SER A 252 23.24 -12.15 -13.30
CA SER A 252 22.31 -11.43 -14.18
C SER A 252 20.93 -11.23 -13.60
N GLU A 253 20.52 -12.10 -12.69
CA GLU A 253 19.19 -12.09 -12.08
C GLU A 253 19.29 -12.56 -10.63
N GLY A 254 18.22 -12.36 -9.87
CA GLY A 254 18.11 -12.73 -8.47
C GLY A 254 18.08 -11.52 -7.55
N ARG A 255 18.23 -11.74 -6.24
CA ARG A 255 18.03 -10.71 -5.23
C ARG A 255 19.16 -9.69 -5.24
N THR A 256 18.81 -8.39 -5.18
CA THR A 256 19.79 -7.34 -4.91
C THR A 256 20.32 -7.47 -3.49
N ARG A 257 21.64 -7.48 -3.31
CA ARG A 257 22.32 -7.56 -2.01
C ARG A 257 22.95 -6.20 -1.67
N GLY A 258 22.34 -5.46 -0.78
CA GLY A 258 22.78 -4.13 -0.42
C GLY A 258 22.87 -3.20 -1.62
N ARG A 259 24.08 -2.89 -2.10
CA ARG A 259 24.32 -2.08 -3.31
C ARG A 259 24.65 -2.90 -4.55
N ALA A 260 24.81 -4.20 -4.40
CA ALA A 260 25.10 -5.10 -5.49
C ALA A 260 23.79 -5.54 -6.18
N GLU A 261 23.42 -4.88 -7.26
CA GLU A 261 22.24 -5.20 -8.06
C GLU A 261 22.56 -6.29 -9.06
N ALA A 262 21.85 -7.43 -8.99
CA ALA A 262 21.88 -8.48 -9.98
C ALA A 262 21.10 -8.03 -11.22
N SER A 263 21.76 -7.90 -12.36
CA SER A 263 21.12 -7.59 -13.64
C SER A 263 22.00 -7.99 -14.82
N THR A 264 21.39 -8.33 -15.96
CA THR A 264 22.11 -8.67 -17.19
C THR A 264 23.03 -7.53 -17.66
N ALA A 265 22.63 -6.28 -17.43
CA ALA A 265 23.45 -5.13 -17.78
C ALA A 265 24.69 -5.02 -16.90
N ASN A 266 24.54 -5.26 -15.59
CA ASN A 266 25.67 -5.23 -14.64
C ASN A 266 26.60 -6.42 -14.87
N GLU A 267 26.06 -7.61 -15.12
CA GLU A 267 26.86 -8.78 -15.51
C GLU A 267 27.70 -8.47 -16.77
N GLY A 268 27.06 -8.01 -17.83
CA GLY A 268 27.72 -7.70 -19.07
C GLY A 268 28.78 -6.60 -18.93
N TRP A 269 28.48 -5.54 -18.15
CA TRP A 269 29.46 -4.50 -17.86
C TRP A 269 30.65 -5.05 -17.07
N PHE A 270 30.36 -5.81 -16.00
CA PHE A 270 31.43 -6.37 -15.14
C PHE A 270 32.34 -7.31 -15.89
N ILE A 271 31.79 -8.27 -16.61
CA ILE A 271 32.60 -9.26 -17.36
C ILE A 271 33.51 -8.56 -18.40
N ARG A 272 32.93 -7.66 -19.20
CA ARG A 272 33.70 -6.94 -20.23
C ARG A 272 34.79 -6.06 -19.62
N ALA A 273 34.48 -5.33 -18.58
CA ALA A 273 35.44 -4.45 -17.89
C ALA A 273 36.51 -5.27 -17.12
N PHE A 274 36.11 -6.39 -16.48
CA PHE A 274 37.03 -7.26 -15.76
C PHE A 274 38.01 -7.94 -16.72
N VAL A 275 37.54 -8.50 -17.85
CA VAL A 275 38.39 -9.16 -18.81
C VAL A 275 39.49 -8.22 -19.34
N GLN A 276 39.12 -7.01 -19.72
CA GLN A 276 40.11 -6.01 -20.16
C GLN A 276 41.10 -5.69 -19.03
N TYR A 277 40.57 -5.46 -17.80
CA TYR A 277 41.43 -5.14 -16.65
C TYR A 277 42.39 -6.29 -16.29
N ALA A 278 41.90 -7.53 -16.32
CA ALA A 278 42.72 -8.70 -16.05
C ALA A 278 43.82 -8.93 -17.12
N MET A 279 43.54 -8.64 -18.39
CA MET A 279 44.53 -8.65 -19.46
C MET A 279 45.62 -7.61 -19.21
N GLU A 280 45.29 -6.38 -18.84
CA GLU A 280 46.26 -5.32 -18.52
C GLU A 280 47.15 -5.70 -17.33
N LYS A 281 46.61 -6.43 -16.35
CA LYS A 281 47.34 -6.89 -15.15
C LYS A 281 48.08 -8.21 -15.34
N GLY A 282 47.83 -8.91 -16.42
CA GLY A 282 48.39 -10.26 -16.64
C GLY A 282 47.85 -11.32 -15.68
N TRP A 283 46.61 -11.15 -15.19
CA TRP A 283 45.97 -12.08 -14.26
C TRP A 283 45.57 -13.38 -14.94
N ASP A 284 45.72 -14.49 -14.21
CA ASP A 284 45.18 -15.80 -14.56
C ASP A 284 43.83 -15.99 -13.84
N TYR A 285 42.77 -16.27 -14.58
CA TYR A 285 41.41 -16.26 -14.03
C TYR A 285 40.45 -17.22 -14.72
N TYR A 286 39.36 -17.54 -14.02
CA TYR A 286 38.19 -18.27 -14.52
C TYR A 286 36.93 -17.47 -14.25
N ILE A 287 36.13 -17.22 -15.32
CA ILE A 287 34.82 -16.60 -15.21
C ILE A 287 33.87 -17.61 -14.56
N MET A 288 33.11 -17.21 -13.57
CA MET A 288 31.98 -17.90 -13.00
C MET A 288 30.71 -17.39 -13.68
N GLU A 289 29.98 -18.20 -14.44
CA GLU A 289 30.34 -19.52 -14.96
C GLU A 289 29.90 -19.65 -16.45
N ALA A 290 30.05 -20.81 -17.09
CA ALA A 290 29.73 -20.95 -18.52
C ALA A 290 28.24 -20.79 -18.79
N TYR A 291 27.39 -21.51 -18.06
CA TYR A 291 25.96 -21.59 -18.28
C TYR A 291 25.19 -21.32 -16.97
N ASP A 292 24.03 -20.67 -17.07
CA ASP A 292 23.09 -20.57 -15.95
C ASP A 292 22.69 -21.94 -15.42
N GLN A 293 22.49 -22.04 -14.10
CA GLN A 293 22.26 -23.31 -13.40
C GLN A 293 20.88 -23.31 -12.71
N PRO A 294 19.76 -23.51 -13.42
CA PRO A 294 18.40 -23.39 -12.88
C PRO A 294 18.13 -24.22 -11.62
N TRP A 295 18.86 -25.34 -11.46
CA TRP A 295 18.72 -26.21 -10.30
C TRP A 295 19.25 -25.59 -8.98
N LYS A 296 20.10 -24.55 -9.05
CA LYS A 296 20.60 -23.80 -7.88
C LYS A 296 19.57 -22.77 -7.36
N GLY A 297 18.47 -22.55 -8.06
CA GLY A 297 17.52 -21.46 -7.82
C GLY A 297 16.89 -21.38 -6.43
N GLN A 298 17.01 -22.39 -5.57
CA GLN A 298 16.54 -22.38 -4.20
C GLN A 298 17.61 -21.99 -3.17
N GLY A 299 18.85 -21.81 -3.60
CA GLY A 299 19.97 -21.41 -2.77
C GLY A 299 20.56 -20.06 -3.16
N GLU A 300 21.47 -19.54 -2.35
CA GLU A 300 22.26 -18.36 -2.66
C GLU A 300 21.42 -17.11 -3.03
N LEU A 301 20.31 -16.86 -2.34
CA LEU A 301 19.40 -15.75 -2.61
C LEU A 301 18.86 -15.70 -4.05
N GLY A 302 18.77 -16.86 -4.70
CA GLY A 302 18.31 -17.00 -6.10
C GLY A 302 19.33 -16.61 -7.16
N VAL A 303 20.43 -15.95 -6.81
CA VAL A 303 21.47 -15.57 -7.78
C VAL A 303 22.29 -16.76 -8.25
N GLY A 304 22.36 -17.84 -7.46
CA GLY A 304 23.13 -19.05 -7.79
C GLY A 304 22.78 -19.65 -9.14
N ALA A 305 21.55 -19.44 -9.63
CA ALA A 305 21.10 -19.90 -10.93
C ALA A 305 21.61 -19.07 -12.13
N TYR A 306 22.08 -17.82 -11.92
CA TYR A 306 22.21 -16.79 -12.94
C TYR A 306 23.60 -16.19 -13.09
N TRP A 307 24.65 -16.97 -12.90
CA TRP A 307 26.05 -16.55 -13.06
C TRP A 307 26.62 -16.87 -14.44
N GLY A 308 25.86 -17.56 -15.28
CA GLY A 308 26.32 -18.04 -16.59
C GLY A 308 26.55 -16.92 -17.59
N LEU A 309 27.64 -16.99 -18.34
CA LEU A 309 27.88 -16.17 -19.53
C LEU A 309 26.82 -16.44 -20.63
N PHE A 310 26.31 -17.67 -20.65
CA PHE A 310 25.21 -18.13 -21.48
C PHE A 310 24.01 -18.52 -20.60
N ASP A 311 22.80 -18.36 -21.15
CA ASP A 311 21.61 -18.90 -20.50
C ASP A 311 21.64 -20.45 -20.46
N ALA A 312 20.71 -21.09 -19.77
CA ALA A 312 20.64 -22.56 -19.67
C ALA A 312 20.45 -23.26 -21.02
N THR A 313 20.07 -22.54 -22.07
CA THR A 313 19.90 -23.08 -23.43
C THR A 313 21.11 -22.86 -24.32
N GLY A 314 22.10 -22.08 -23.86
CA GLY A 314 23.35 -21.80 -24.53
C GLY A 314 23.37 -20.51 -25.35
N ASN A 315 22.41 -19.59 -25.15
CA ASN A 315 22.44 -18.29 -25.82
C ASN A 315 23.21 -17.27 -24.95
N PRO A 316 23.98 -16.35 -25.56
CA PRO A 316 24.63 -15.27 -24.82
C PRO A 316 23.58 -14.36 -24.20
N LYS A 317 23.73 -14.00 -22.90
CA LYS A 317 22.79 -13.15 -22.18
C LYS A 317 22.94 -11.66 -22.49
N PHE A 318 24.12 -11.23 -22.93
CA PHE A 318 24.38 -9.83 -23.26
C PHE A 318 25.27 -9.72 -24.52
N ALA A 319 25.31 -8.53 -25.11
CA ALA A 319 26.15 -8.24 -26.26
C ALA A 319 27.63 -8.12 -25.85
N PHE A 320 28.51 -8.82 -26.57
CA PHE A 320 29.96 -8.78 -26.33
C PHE A 320 30.60 -7.51 -26.85
N THR A 321 30.00 -6.87 -27.85
CA THR A 321 30.43 -5.58 -28.42
C THR A 321 29.29 -4.56 -28.41
N GLY A 322 29.61 -3.27 -28.49
CA GLY A 322 28.62 -2.20 -28.51
C GLY A 322 27.94 -1.95 -27.18
N LEU A 323 26.77 -1.36 -27.23
CA LEU A 323 26.00 -0.99 -26.03
C LEU A 323 25.23 -2.18 -25.45
N ILE A 324 25.22 -2.29 -24.13
CA ILE A 324 24.43 -3.27 -23.40
C ILE A 324 23.09 -2.63 -23.02
N ARG A 325 21.98 -3.26 -23.36
CA ARG A 325 20.63 -2.80 -23.00
C ARG A 325 20.27 -3.27 -21.61
N THR A 326 19.64 -2.39 -20.82
CA THR A 326 19.30 -2.69 -19.42
C THR A 326 17.96 -3.42 -19.26
N PHE A 327 17.04 -3.25 -20.22
CA PHE A 327 15.70 -3.86 -20.14
C PHE A 327 15.15 -4.19 -21.54
N PRO A 328 15.72 -5.18 -22.24
CA PRO A 328 15.33 -5.52 -23.62
C PRO A 328 13.86 -5.97 -23.74
N GLU A 329 13.23 -6.48 -22.68
CA GLU A 329 11.84 -6.95 -22.63
C GLU A 329 10.82 -5.83 -22.53
N TRP A 330 11.22 -4.54 -22.45
CA TRP A 330 10.35 -3.39 -22.27
C TRP A 330 9.12 -3.37 -23.20
N ARG A 331 9.24 -3.93 -24.42
CA ARG A 331 8.15 -3.97 -25.41
C ARG A 331 6.94 -4.76 -24.91
N GLY A 332 7.17 -5.92 -24.29
CA GLY A 332 6.12 -6.75 -23.69
C GLY A 332 5.42 -6.01 -22.54
N TYR A 333 6.20 -5.45 -21.63
CA TYR A 333 5.68 -4.68 -20.51
C TYR A 333 4.95 -3.43 -20.94
N ALA A 334 5.48 -2.68 -21.92
CA ALA A 334 4.82 -1.51 -22.48
C ALA A 334 3.46 -1.86 -23.12
N LEU A 335 3.38 -2.97 -23.85
CA LEU A 335 2.12 -3.44 -24.46
C LEU A 335 1.08 -3.81 -23.39
N VAL A 336 1.47 -4.59 -22.38
CA VAL A 336 0.57 -5.01 -21.30
C VAL A 336 0.13 -3.79 -20.48
N ALA A 337 1.04 -2.88 -20.12
CA ALA A 337 0.72 -1.65 -19.40
C ALA A 337 -0.22 -0.75 -20.20
N ALA A 338 0.01 -0.58 -21.49
CA ALA A 338 -0.84 0.18 -22.38
C ALA A 338 -2.25 -0.45 -22.50
N ALA A 339 -2.34 -1.77 -22.65
CA ALA A 339 -3.62 -2.48 -22.69
C ALA A 339 -4.40 -2.38 -21.39
N LEU A 340 -3.73 -2.55 -20.24
CA LEU A 340 -4.34 -2.41 -18.91
C LEU A 340 -4.80 -0.96 -18.67
N SER A 341 -3.96 0.01 -19.01
CA SER A 341 -4.28 1.44 -18.90
C SER A 341 -5.45 1.84 -19.81
N LEU A 342 -5.52 1.30 -21.02
CA LEU A 342 -6.64 1.50 -21.92
C LEU A 342 -7.93 0.89 -21.36
N LEU A 343 -7.87 -0.33 -20.87
CA LEU A 343 -9.02 -1.01 -20.26
C LEU A 343 -9.56 -0.22 -19.06
N LEU A 344 -8.69 0.12 -18.10
CA LEU A 344 -9.05 0.94 -16.94
C LEU A 344 -9.55 2.32 -17.37
N GLY A 345 -8.91 2.94 -18.36
CA GLY A 345 -9.31 4.21 -18.91
C GLY A 345 -10.73 4.18 -19.51
N LEU A 346 -11.05 3.17 -20.32
CA LEU A 346 -12.40 2.97 -20.88
C LEU A 346 -13.44 2.73 -19.79
N LEU A 347 -13.09 1.92 -18.78
CA LEU A 347 -13.99 1.62 -17.67
C LEU A 347 -14.25 2.84 -16.76
N VAL A 348 -13.25 3.67 -16.50
CA VAL A 348 -13.34 4.80 -15.58
C VAL A 348 -13.76 6.07 -16.32
N LEU A 349 -12.96 6.54 -17.28
CA LEU A 349 -13.20 7.84 -17.94
C LEU A 349 -14.52 7.88 -18.72
N GLY A 350 -14.95 6.75 -19.30
CA GLY A 350 -16.21 6.61 -20.00
C GLY A 350 -17.45 6.74 -19.11
N ARG A 351 -17.30 6.57 -17.79
CA ARG A 351 -18.39 6.70 -16.79
C ARG A 351 -18.35 8.00 -16.00
N MET A 352 -17.30 8.79 -16.19
CA MET A 352 -17.14 10.05 -15.46
C MET A 352 -18.08 11.14 -15.96
N PRO A 353 -18.51 12.10 -15.12
CA PRO A 353 -19.26 13.26 -15.55
C PRO A 353 -18.44 14.10 -16.53
N ARG A 354 -19.11 14.97 -17.27
CA ARG A 354 -18.41 15.92 -18.13
C ARG A 354 -17.52 16.86 -17.31
N MET A 355 -16.23 16.88 -17.64
CA MET A 355 -15.20 17.66 -16.95
C MET A 355 -14.39 18.50 -17.93
N ARG A 356 -13.62 19.44 -17.37
CA ARG A 356 -12.53 20.09 -18.09
C ARG A 356 -11.43 19.08 -18.40
N GLN A 357 -10.61 19.33 -19.44
CA GLN A 357 -9.53 18.44 -19.86
C GLN A 357 -8.59 18.05 -18.70
N THR A 358 -8.23 19.01 -17.84
CA THR A 358 -7.41 18.78 -16.64
C THR A 358 -7.97 17.67 -15.73
N GLY A 359 -9.30 17.60 -15.55
CA GLY A 359 -9.92 16.54 -14.73
C GLY A 359 -9.69 15.15 -15.30
N TYR A 360 -9.89 15.00 -16.62
CA TYR A 360 -9.61 13.72 -17.30
C TYR A 360 -8.14 13.35 -17.27
N LEU A 361 -7.22 14.34 -17.38
CA LEU A 361 -5.77 14.09 -17.31
C LEU A 361 -5.30 13.67 -15.91
N VAL A 362 -5.86 14.27 -14.85
CA VAL A 362 -5.53 13.89 -13.47
C VAL A 362 -5.96 12.45 -13.20
N VAL A 363 -7.20 12.08 -13.55
CA VAL A 363 -7.65 10.70 -13.39
C VAL A 363 -6.85 9.75 -14.29
N GLY A 364 -6.53 10.18 -15.50
CA GLY A 364 -5.64 9.46 -16.39
C GLY A 364 -4.28 9.19 -15.76
N GLY A 365 -3.67 10.20 -15.12
CA GLY A 365 -2.42 10.05 -14.37
C GLY A 365 -2.53 9.02 -13.23
N MET A 366 -3.66 8.99 -12.51
CA MET A 366 -3.89 7.97 -11.48
C MET A 366 -4.04 6.55 -12.09
N ILE A 367 -4.66 6.43 -13.25
CA ILE A 367 -4.75 5.16 -13.99
C ILE A 367 -3.35 4.69 -14.40
N VAL A 368 -2.50 5.58 -14.92
CA VAL A 368 -1.10 5.26 -15.25
C VAL A 368 -0.35 4.80 -14.00
N LEU A 369 -0.46 5.54 -12.90
CA LEU A 369 0.19 5.18 -11.64
C LEU A 369 -0.21 3.79 -11.16
N VAL A 370 -1.51 3.47 -11.19
CA VAL A 370 -2.02 2.17 -10.75
C VAL A 370 -1.61 1.05 -11.71
N SER A 371 -1.76 1.23 -13.02
CA SER A 371 -1.44 0.19 -14.01
C SER A 371 0.05 -0.08 -14.12
N THR A 372 0.88 0.96 -14.17
CA THR A 372 2.35 0.80 -14.22
C THR A 372 2.90 0.35 -12.88
N GLY A 373 2.37 0.87 -11.76
CA GLY A 373 2.80 0.46 -10.43
C GLY A 373 2.47 -1.01 -10.12
N LEU A 374 1.28 -1.49 -10.50
CA LEU A 374 0.92 -2.89 -10.33
C LEU A 374 1.79 -3.81 -11.21
N LEU A 375 2.05 -3.41 -12.46
CA LEU A 375 2.90 -4.20 -13.34
C LEU A 375 4.37 -4.17 -12.90
N ALA A 376 4.86 -3.03 -12.39
CA ALA A 376 6.20 -2.94 -11.81
C ALA A 376 6.34 -3.78 -10.53
N LEU A 377 5.28 -3.91 -9.73
CA LEU A 377 5.25 -4.82 -8.59
C LEU A 377 5.34 -6.28 -9.05
N ILE A 378 4.59 -6.66 -10.11
CA ILE A 378 4.67 -8.01 -10.69
C ILE A 378 6.06 -8.27 -11.27
N ASP A 379 6.64 -7.31 -11.98
CA ASP A 379 8.00 -7.37 -12.53
C ASP A 379 9.04 -7.61 -11.44
N ALA A 380 9.03 -6.80 -10.38
CA ALA A 380 9.94 -6.96 -9.25
C ALA A 380 9.80 -8.34 -8.58
N THR A 381 8.57 -8.86 -8.47
CA THR A 381 8.34 -10.19 -7.87
C THR A 381 8.65 -11.35 -8.80
N ALA A 382 8.60 -11.16 -10.12
CA ALA A 382 8.90 -12.20 -11.09
C ALA A 382 10.40 -12.36 -11.35
N LEU A 383 11.17 -11.27 -11.20
CA LEU A 383 12.62 -11.24 -11.44
C LEU A 383 13.44 -11.49 -10.17
N GLU A 384 12.87 -11.30 -9.00
CA GLU A 384 13.54 -11.59 -7.73
C GLU A 384 13.27 -13.05 -7.30
N TYR A 385 14.28 -13.66 -6.69
CA TYR A 385 14.08 -14.93 -6.00
C TYR A 385 13.06 -14.73 -4.86
N VAL A 386 11.96 -15.46 -4.94
CA VAL A 386 10.87 -15.41 -3.96
C VAL A 386 11.00 -16.62 -3.02
N ASP A 387 11.41 -16.39 -1.80
CA ASP A 387 11.44 -17.42 -0.78
C ASP A 387 10.04 -17.68 -0.16
N PRO A 388 9.85 -18.72 0.64
CA PRO A 388 8.56 -18.98 1.29
C PRO A 388 8.06 -17.84 2.18
N THR A 389 8.96 -17.05 2.77
CA THR A 389 8.59 -15.89 3.61
C THR A 389 8.09 -14.74 2.77
N ASP A 390 8.69 -14.51 1.60
CA ASP A 390 8.22 -13.52 0.62
C ASP A 390 6.82 -13.88 0.08
N ILE A 391 6.56 -15.17 -0.20
CA ILE A 391 5.22 -15.62 -0.62
C ILE A 391 4.18 -15.30 0.46
N VAL A 392 4.49 -15.57 1.72
CA VAL A 392 3.61 -15.23 2.85
C VAL A 392 3.37 -13.72 2.92
N ALA A 393 4.42 -12.91 2.80
CA ALA A 393 4.31 -11.45 2.78
C ALA A 393 3.47 -10.96 1.60
N MET A 394 3.69 -11.48 0.39
CA MET A 394 2.93 -11.12 -0.81
C MET A 394 1.45 -11.46 -0.68
N VAL A 395 1.11 -12.66 -0.23
CA VAL A 395 -0.28 -13.09 -0.02
C VAL A 395 -0.95 -12.23 1.04
N ALA A 396 -0.27 -11.96 2.15
CA ALA A 396 -0.78 -11.14 3.25
C ALA A 396 -0.99 -9.67 2.83
N MET A 397 -0.11 -9.11 1.98
CA MET A 397 -0.15 -7.71 1.56
C MET A 397 -0.98 -7.46 0.29
N SER A 398 -1.26 -8.49 -0.52
CA SER A 398 -2.00 -8.33 -1.77
C SER A 398 -3.39 -7.66 -1.61
N PRO A 399 -4.22 -7.97 -0.59
CA PRO A 399 -5.47 -7.26 -0.37
C PRO A 399 -5.28 -5.77 -0.09
N LEU A 400 -4.20 -5.40 0.61
CA LEU A 400 -3.86 -4.01 0.86
C LEU A 400 -3.45 -3.29 -0.42
N VAL A 401 -2.62 -3.92 -1.27
CA VAL A 401 -2.20 -3.33 -2.55
C VAL A 401 -3.41 -3.08 -3.44
N LEU A 402 -4.31 -4.06 -3.58
CA LEU A 402 -5.54 -3.92 -4.37
C LEU A 402 -6.46 -2.84 -3.81
N LEU A 403 -6.60 -2.77 -2.49
CA LEU A 403 -7.39 -1.73 -1.83
C LEU A 403 -6.72 -0.35 -2.00
N ALA A 404 -5.40 -0.25 -1.89
CA ALA A 404 -4.69 1.00 -2.13
C ALA A 404 -4.92 1.51 -3.56
N CYS A 405 -4.84 0.63 -4.56
CA CYS A 405 -5.17 0.97 -5.95
C CYS A 405 -6.62 1.48 -6.08
N ALA A 406 -7.58 0.80 -5.46
CA ALA A 406 -8.99 1.21 -5.49
C ALA A 406 -9.20 2.56 -4.80
N VAL A 407 -8.58 2.79 -3.64
CA VAL A 407 -8.68 4.08 -2.92
C VAL A 407 -8.00 5.20 -3.70
N ILE A 408 -6.81 4.99 -4.26
CA ILE A 408 -6.10 5.98 -5.09
C ILE A 408 -6.99 6.41 -6.28
N LEU A 409 -7.61 5.45 -6.97
CA LEU A 409 -8.50 5.75 -8.10
C LEU A 409 -9.76 6.50 -7.64
N THR A 410 -10.44 6.05 -6.57
CA THR A 410 -11.68 6.68 -6.09
C THR A 410 -11.43 8.08 -5.54
N GLU A 411 -10.33 8.28 -4.79
CA GLU A 411 -9.93 9.60 -4.30
C GLU A 411 -9.53 10.55 -5.44
N GLY A 412 -8.84 10.04 -6.45
CA GLY A 412 -8.50 10.79 -7.66
C GLY A 412 -9.74 11.21 -8.47
N ILE A 413 -10.73 10.32 -8.59
CA ILE A 413 -12.01 10.60 -9.25
C ILE A 413 -12.77 11.68 -8.49
N GLU A 414 -12.90 11.57 -7.16
CA GLU A 414 -13.59 12.56 -6.34
C GLU A 414 -12.91 13.93 -6.41
N MET A 415 -11.57 13.96 -6.34
CA MET A 415 -10.80 15.18 -6.49
C MET A 415 -11.02 15.84 -7.86
N ALA A 416 -10.94 15.07 -8.95
CA ALA A 416 -11.13 15.57 -10.30
C ALA A 416 -12.56 16.06 -10.54
N ALA A 417 -13.56 15.32 -10.07
CA ALA A 417 -14.96 15.69 -10.20
C ALA A 417 -15.26 16.95 -9.38
N SER A 418 -14.75 17.06 -8.17
CA SER A 418 -14.94 18.24 -7.32
C SER A 418 -14.37 19.52 -7.95
N LEU A 419 -13.16 19.45 -8.57
CA LEU A 419 -12.47 20.64 -9.09
C LEU A 419 -12.87 21.01 -10.53
N TRP A 420 -13.12 20.03 -11.39
CA TRP A 420 -13.22 20.26 -12.84
C TRP A 420 -14.52 19.81 -13.49
N ARG A 421 -15.55 19.41 -12.73
CA ARG A 421 -16.89 19.12 -13.26
C ARG A 421 -17.50 20.33 -13.96
N VAL A 422 -18.07 20.12 -15.13
CA VAL A 422 -18.71 21.17 -15.93
C VAL A 422 -20.23 21.17 -15.74
N GLU A 423 -20.83 20.00 -15.72
CA GLU A 423 -22.28 19.85 -15.57
C GLU A 423 -22.62 19.57 -14.12
N ARG A 424 -23.64 20.29 -13.61
CA ARG A 424 -24.18 20.13 -12.26
C ARG A 424 -25.58 19.56 -12.33
N ARG A 425 -25.96 18.73 -11.36
CA ARG A 425 -27.34 18.29 -11.20
C ARG A 425 -28.21 19.46 -10.85
N VAL A 426 -29.28 19.65 -11.63
CA VAL A 426 -30.27 20.71 -11.41
C VAL A 426 -31.47 20.07 -10.75
N VAL A 427 -31.80 20.52 -9.54
CA VAL A 427 -33.04 20.18 -8.82
C VAL A 427 -34.02 21.32 -9.03
N ARG A 428 -35.24 21.01 -9.44
CA ARG A 428 -36.29 22.02 -9.56
C ARG A 428 -36.69 22.51 -8.19
N VAL A 429 -36.73 23.81 -8.04
CA VAL A 429 -37.20 24.51 -6.84
C VAL A 429 -38.49 25.27 -7.21
N GLY A 430 -39.56 25.04 -6.47
CA GLY A 430 -40.84 25.67 -6.69
C GLY A 430 -41.42 26.22 -5.40
N ILE A 431 -41.92 27.45 -5.42
CA ILE A 431 -42.59 28.04 -4.24
C ILE A 431 -44.01 27.46 -4.19
N PRO A 432 -44.40 26.72 -3.15
CA PRO A 432 -45.76 26.23 -3.03
C PRO A 432 -46.74 27.38 -2.80
N GLU A 433 -47.92 27.31 -3.41
CA GLU A 433 -48.98 28.33 -3.24
C GLU A 433 -49.46 28.41 -1.79
N VAL A 434 -49.51 27.28 -1.08
CA VAL A 434 -49.84 27.17 0.32
C VAL A 434 -48.67 26.51 1.03
N ALA A 435 -48.24 27.09 2.15
CA ALA A 435 -47.15 26.51 2.97
C ALA A 435 -47.57 25.13 3.52
N PRO A 436 -46.96 24.02 3.05
CA PRO A 436 -47.28 22.67 3.56
C PRO A 436 -46.93 22.53 5.04
N ARG A 437 -47.70 21.71 5.75
CA ARG A 437 -47.43 21.48 7.17
C ARG A 437 -46.18 20.65 7.40
N VAL A 438 -45.29 21.12 8.30
CA VAL A 438 -44.04 20.47 8.69
C VAL A 438 -44.11 20.07 10.16
N SER A 439 -43.89 18.79 10.46
CA SER A 439 -43.68 18.31 11.84
C SER A 439 -42.19 18.22 12.14
N ILE A 440 -41.73 18.98 13.13
CA ILE A 440 -40.33 19.03 13.55
C ILE A 440 -40.14 18.16 14.78
N HIS A 441 -39.37 17.08 14.65
CA HIS A 441 -39.07 16.16 15.72
C HIS A 441 -37.76 16.54 16.40
N VAL A 442 -37.77 16.70 17.73
CA VAL A 442 -36.63 16.99 18.59
C VAL A 442 -36.48 15.85 19.60
N PRO A 443 -35.75 14.77 19.27
CA PRO A 443 -35.48 13.70 20.23
C PRO A 443 -34.51 14.19 21.31
N THR A 444 -34.82 13.90 22.59
CA THR A 444 -33.94 14.24 23.72
C THR A 444 -33.70 13.02 24.59
N TYR A 445 -32.49 12.91 25.17
CA TYR A 445 -32.12 11.87 26.11
C TYR A 445 -31.10 12.43 27.12
N ASN A 446 -31.54 12.69 28.32
CA ASN A 446 -30.72 13.15 29.43
C ASN A 446 -29.86 14.39 29.08
N GLU A 447 -30.43 15.35 28.34
CA GLU A 447 -29.74 16.55 27.88
C GLU A 447 -29.88 17.71 28.87
N PRO A 448 -28.87 18.60 28.98
CA PRO A 448 -28.99 19.81 29.80
C PRO A 448 -30.25 20.63 29.44
N PRO A 449 -31.14 20.94 30.37
CA PRO A 449 -32.42 21.61 30.04
C PRO A 449 -32.24 22.92 29.29
N GLN A 450 -31.24 23.73 29.69
CA GLN A 450 -30.98 25.03 29.07
C GLN A 450 -30.61 24.91 27.58
N MET A 451 -29.82 23.90 27.23
CA MET A 451 -29.44 23.65 25.84
C MET A 451 -30.65 23.32 24.96
N VAL A 452 -31.57 22.48 25.46
CA VAL A 452 -32.80 22.12 24.75
C VAL A 452 -33.70 23.35 24.63
N ILE A 453 -33.85 24.15 25.68
CA ILE A 453 -34.61 25.40 25.70
C ILE A 453 -34.10 26.39 24.63
N GLU A 454 -32.78 26.52 24.46
CA GLU A 454 -32.18 27.37 23.43
C GLU A 454 -32.54 26.89 22.03
N THR A 455 -32.51 25.57 21.77
CA THR A 455 -32.97 24.95 20.51
C THR A 455 -34.45 25.26 20.24
N LEU A 456 -35.33 25.12 21.26
CA LEU A 456 -36.76 25.43 21.13
C LEU A 456 -37.00 26.92 20.85
N ASN A 457 -36.24 27.81 21.52
CA ASN A 457 -36.29 29.26 21.25
C ASN A 457 -35.85 29.60 19.81
N ALA A 458 -34.88 28.87 19.22
CA ALA A 458 -34.50 29.02 17.82
C ALA A 458 -35.64 28.58 16.91
N LEU A 459 -36.26 27.43 17.17
CA LEU A 459 -37.42 26.92 16.43
C LEU A 459 -38.64 27.87 16.52
N ALA A 460 -38.85 28.52 17.66
CA ALA A 460 -39.95 29.49 17.83
C ALA A 460 -39.78 30.76 16.95
N ARG A 461 -38.57 31.05 16.49
CA ARG A 461 -38.26 32.18 15.58
C ARG A 461 -38.28 31.82 14.09
N LEU A 462 -38.74 30.61 13.72
CA LEU A 462 -38.82 30.21 12.32
C LEU A 462 -39.81 31.14 11.55
N ASP A 463 -39.35 31.64 10.40
CA ASP A 463 -40.18 32.40 9.44
C ASP A 463 -40.92 31.37 8.54
N TYR A 464 -41.87 30.67 9.17
CA TYR A 464 -42.75 29.68 8.55
C TYR A 464 -44.01 29.45 9.41
N ASP A 465 -45.17 29.61 8.88
CA ASP A 465 -46.39 29.64 9.69
C ASP A 465 -46.97 28.26 10.00
N ASN A 466 -46.83 27.31 9.12
CA ASN A 466 -47.50 26.01 9.18
C ASN A 466 -46.56 24.88 9.69
N PHE A 467 -46.21 24.88 10.97
CA PHE A 467 -45.42 23.82 11.57
C PHE A 467 -45.88 23.47 13.00
N GLU A 468 -45.49 22.27 13.42
CA GLU A 468 -45.50 21.84 14.82
C GLU A 468 -44.11 21.39 15.25
N VAL A 469 -43.85 21.39 16.54
CA VAL A 469 -42.62 20.82 17.13
C VAL A 469 -43.00 19.74 18.13
N ILE A 470 -42.54 18.53 17.93
CA ILE A 470 -42.69 17.40 18.83
C ILE A 470 -41.34 17.17 19.53
N VAL A 471 -41.31 17.51 20.82
CA VAL A 471 -40.18 17.21 21.69
C VAL A 471 -40.46 15.86 22.34
N LEU A 472 -39.61 14.88 22.04
CA LEU A 472 -39.76 13.55 22.58
C LEU A 472 -38.56 13.22 23.47
N ASP A 473 -38.80 13.26 24.78
CA ASP A 473 -37.80 12.85 25.74
C ASP A 473 -37.96 11.36 26.06
N ASN A 474 -36.87 10.63 25.93
CA ASN A 474 -36.88 9.20 26.12
C ASN A 474 -35.83 8.73 27.14
N ASN A 475 -36.27 7.88 28.05
CA ASN A 475 -35.38 7.21 29.01
C ASN A 475 -34.55 8.17 29.91
N THR A 476 -34.97 9.40 30.12
CA THR A 476 -34.34 10.37 31.04
C THR A 476 -34.79 10.10 32.46
N PRO A 477 -33.90 9.65 33.38
CA PRO A 477 -34.29 9.18 34.69
C PRO A 477 -34.77 10.32 35.64
N SER A 478 -34.15 11.51 35.51
CA SER A 478 -34.43 12.62 36.45
C SER A 478 -35.49 13.58 35.93
N PRO A 479 -36.57 13.80 36.67
CA PRO A 479 -37.56 14.83 36.36
C PRO A 479 -36.97 16.25 36.31
N ASP A 480 -35.90 16.50 37.03
CA ASP A 480 -35.23 17.83 37.05
C ASP A 480 -34.60 18.18 35.70
N VAL A 481 -34.37 17.18 34.85
CA VAL A 481 -33.81 17.36 33.49
C VAL A 481 -34.91 17.63 32.48
N TRP A 482 -36.01 16.87 32.45
CA TRP A 482 -37.02 17.01 31.40
C TRP A 482 -38.19 17.94 31.76
N ARG A 483 -38.58 18.11 33.05
CA ARG A 483 -39.68 18.99 33.43
C ARG A 483 -39.47 20.46 33.08
N PRO A 484 -38.26 21.05 33.20
CA PRO A 484 -38.01 22.42 32.73
C PRO A 484 -38.29 22.59 31.26
N VAL A 485 -37.96 21.59 30.43
CA VAL A 485 -38.20 21.57 28.97
C VAL A 485 -39.70 21.48 28.68
N GLU A 486 -40.42 20.59 29.38
CA GLU A 486 -41.88 20.47 29.29
C GLU A 486 -42.58 21.82 29.65
N ALA A 487 -42.18 22.42 30.74
CA ALA A 487 -42.70 23.72 31.17
C ALA A 487 -42.41 24.82 30.12
N HIS A 488 -41.26 24.78 29.47
CA HIS A 488 -40.91 25.71 28.40
C HIS A 488 -41.76 25.50 27.14
N CYS A 489 -41.99 24.25 26.72
CA CYS A 489 -42.88 23.94 25.60
C CYS A 489 -44.30 24.52 25.85
N ARG A 490 -44.85 24.39 27.06
CA ARG A 490 -46.16 24.99 27.41
C ARG A 490 -46.16 26.52 27.25
N LYS A 491 -45.05 27.22 27.60
CA LYS A 491 -44.92 28.68 27.42
C LYS A 491 -44.86 29.08 25.94
N LEU A 492 -44.26 28.28 25.10
CA LEU A 492 -44.15 28.55 23.66
C LEU A 492 -45.46 28.34 22.90
N GLY A 493 -46.47 27.69 23.55
CA GLY A 493 -47.82 27.54 23.01
C GLY A 493 -48.07 26.22 22.31
N PRO A 494 -49.26 26.05 21.71
CA PRO A 494 -49.77 24.73 21.26
C PRO A 494 -49.04 24.11 20.10
N ARG A 495 -48.18 24.87 19.39
CA ARG A 495 -47.29 24.33 18.34
C ARG A 495 -46.19 23.46 18.91
N PHE A 496 -45.83 23.59 20.20
CA PHE A 496 -44.74 22.88 20.87
C PHE A 496 -45.34 21.82 21.82
N ARG A 497 -45.27 20.57 21.39
CA ARG A 497 -45.82 19.41 22.09
C ARG A 497 -44.68 18.63 22.74
N PHE A 498 -44.76 18.37 24.03
CA PHE A 498 -43.77 17.61 24.80
C PHE A 498 -44.32 16.27 25.21
N PHE A 499 -43.51 15.20 25.02
CA PHE A 499 -43.81 13.83 25.43
C PHE A 499 -42.60 13.22 26.13
N HIS A 500 -42.82 12.58 27.27
CA HIS A 500 -41.83 11.83 28.01
C HIS A 500 -42.21 10.35 28.04
N PHE A 501 -41.21 9.47 27.77
CA PHE A 501 -41.38 8.03 27.85
C PHE A 501 -40.21 7.40 28.62
N ASP A 502 -40.52 6.59 29.64
CA ASP A 502 -39.56 5.93 30.52
C ASP A 502 -38.85 4.72 29.86
N ALA A 503 -39.46 4.12 28.82
CA ALA A 503 -38.96 2.93 28.18
C ALA A 503 -39.17 2.98 26.66
N VAL A 504 -38.17 3.50 25.93
CA VAL A 504 -38.12 3.44 24.48
C VAL A 504 -36.93 2.55 24.07
N LYS A 505 -37.25 1.53 23.28
CA LYS A 505 -36.22 0.66 22.64
C LYS A 505 -35.81 1.28 21.32
N GLY A 506 -34.65 0.84 20.74
CA GLY A 506 -34.24 1.25 19.40
C GLY A 506 -33.51 2.60 19.34
N PHE A 507 -33.01 3.09 20.48
CA PHE A 507 -32.22 4.33 20.56
C PHE A 507 -32.95 5.55 19.95
N LYS A 508 -32.25 6.42 19.21
CA LYS A 508 -32.78 7.59 18.52
C LYS A 508 -33.83 7.19 17.46
N GLY A 509 -33.60 6.09 16.71
CA GLY A 509 -34.57 5.58 15.76
C GLY A 509 -35.92 5.24 16.37
N GLY A 510 -35.92 4.53 17.51
CA GLY A 510 -37.13 4.21 18.24
C GLY A 510 -37.86 5.47 18.80
N ALA A 511 -37.11 6.48 19.24
CA ALA A 511 -37.68 7.75 19.66
C ALA A 511 -38.34 8.50 18.49
N LEU A 512 -37.68 8.52 17.31
CA LEU A 512 -38.20 9.16 16.12
C LEU A 512 -39.45 8.44 15.58
N ASN A 513 -39.49 7.08 15.63
CA ASN A 513 -40.70 6.32 15.26
C ASN A 513 -41.89 6.62 16.20
N ARG A 514 -41.61 6.82 17.50
CA ARG A 514 -42.66 7.28 18.43
C ARG A 514 -43.14 8.68 18.12
N ALA A 515 -42.23 9.60 17.78
CA ALA A 515 -42.57 10.95 17.33
C ALA A 515 -43.40 10.94 16.03
N LEU A 516 -43.07 10.06 15.09
CA LEU A 516 -43.80 9.87 13.84
C LEU A 516 -45.27 9.46 14.11
N ALA A 517 -45.49 8.54 15.04
CA ALA A 517 -46.86 8.14 15.45
C ALA A 517 -47.67 9.25 16.12
N LEU A 518 -47.01 10.27 16.66
CA LEU A 518 -47.63 11.44 17.28
C LEU A 518 -47.76 12.64 16.35
N THR A 519 -47.19 12.53 15.12
CA THR A 519 -47.18 13.55 14.11
C THR A 519 -48.59 13.89 13.65
N ASP A 520 -48.87 15.19 13.46
CA ASP A 520 -50.13 15.66 12.94
C ASP A 520 -50.50 14.95 11.61
N PRO A 521 -51.73 14.45 11.47
CA PRO A 521 -52.16 13.79 10.24
C PRO A 521 -51.97 14.66 9.00
N ASP A 522 -52.15 15.97 9.10
CA ASP A 522 -52.01 16.93 8.02
C ASP A 522 -50.54 17.28 7.70
N ALA A 523 -49.58 16.80 8.47
CA ALA A 523 -48.17 17.03 8.19
C ALA A 523 -47.74 16.31 6.89
N VAL A 524 -47.20 17.10 5.96
CA VAL A 524 -46.65 16.59 4.68
C VAL A 524 -45.19 16.20 4.82
N TYR A 525 -44.46 16.91 5.66
CA TYR A 525 -43.03 16.71 5.88
C TYR A 525 -42.72 16.48 7.34
N VAL A 526 -41.73 15.63 7.57
CA VAL A 526 -41.11 15.39 8.88
C VAL A 526 -39.69 15.93 8.85
N ALA A 527 -39.38 16.83 9.77
CA ALA A 527 -38.05 17.38 9.94
C ALA A 527 -37.41 16.86 11.24
N VAL A 528 -36.13 16.62 11.26
CA VAL A 528 -35.40 16.18 12.44
C VAL A 528 -34.34 17.20 12.84
N ILE A 529 -34.34 17.61 14.11
CA ILE A 529 -33.38 18.56 14.69
C ILE A 529 -32.86 17.99 16.00
N ASP A 530 -31.54 17.92 16.12
CA ASP A 530 -30.88 17.50 17.38
C ASP A 530 -31.14 18.55 18.50
N SER A 531 -31.13 18.07 19.74
CA SER A 531 -31.46 18.85 20.93
C SER A 531 -30.54 20.04 21.22
N ASP A 532 -29.38 20.13 20.58
CA ASP A 532 -28.42 21.22 20.72
C ASP A 532 -28.34 22.15 19.51
N TYR A 533 -29.27 22.01 18.55
CA TYR A 533 -29.18 22.69 17.25
C TYR A 533 -29.97 23.99 17.24
N GLN A 534 -29.34 25.09 16.93
CA GLN A 534 -30.02 26.39 16.73
C GLN A 534 -30.15 26.66 15.24
N VAL A 535 -31.40 26.59 14.75
CA VAL A 535 -31.73 26.81 13.34
C VAL A 535 -31.89 28.29 13.03
N GLN A 536 -31.62 28.65 11.77
CA GLN A 536 -31.84 29.98 11.24
C GLN A 536 -33.34 30.18 10.90
N PRO A 537 -33.91 31.39 11.10
CA PRO A 537 -35.34 31.65 10.84
C PRO A 537 -35.82 31.24 9.44
N PHE A 538 -35.01 31.39 8.43
CA PHE A 538 -35.33 31.13 7.03
C PHE A 538 -35.17 29.63 6.59
N TRP A 539 -34.80 28.72 7.52
CA TRP A 539 -34.49 27.33 7.18
C TRP A 539 -35.62 26.64 6.40
N LEU A 540 -36.84 26.55 6.92
CA LEU A 540 -37.92 25.84 6.27
C LEU A 540 -38.32 26.53 4.95
N ARG A 541 -38.35 27.87 4.91
CA ARG A 541 -38.63 28.61 3.66
C ARG A 541 -37.61 28.32 2.53
N ARG A 542 -36.38 28.01 2.89
CA ARG A 542 -35.31 27.72 1.93
C ARG A 542 -35.34 26.26 1.48
N VAL A 543 -35.79 25.32 2.33
CA VAL A 543 -35.65 23.87 2.08
C VAL A 543 -36.92 23.27 1.49
N VAL A 544 -38.11 23.67 1.97
CA VAL A 544 -39.39 23.13 1.50
C VAL A 544 -39.60 23.27 -0.03
N PRO A 545 -39.18 24.34 -0.70
CA PRO A 545 -39.32 24.48 -2.14
C PRO A 545 -38.64 23.38 -2.99
N TYR A 546 -37.68 22.64 -2.47
CA TYR A 546 -37.02 21.55 -3.18
C TYR A 546 -37.96 20.36 -3.43
N PHE A 547 -38.99 20.19 -2.62
CA PHE A 547 -39.99 19.11 -2.77
C PHE A 547 -41.00 19.38 -3.92
N ALA A 548 -40.89 20.50 -4.62
CA ALA A 548 -41.64 20.72 -5.86
C ALA A 548 -41.26 19.69 -6.95
N SER A 549 -40.12 19.04 -6.83
CA SER A 549 -39.77 17.90 -7.66
C SER A 549 -40.36 16.60 -7.06
N PRO A 550 -41.31 15.91 -7.75
CA PRO A 550 -42.05 14.78 -7.15
C PRO A 550 -41.17 13.61 -6.70
N GLY A 551 -40.00 13.41 -7.34
CA GLY A 551 -39.04 12.36 -6.95
C GLY A 551 -38.28 12.62 -5.65
N ILE A 552 -38.20 13.88 -5.21
CA ILE A 552 -37.46 14.26 -4.00
C ILE A 552 -38.28 13.86 -2.77
N ALA A 553 -37.74 12.91 -1.98
CA ALA A 553 -38.29 12.52 -0.70
C ALA A 553 -37.47 13.03 0.50
N LEU A 554 -36.22 13.44 0.26
CA LEU A 554 -35.28 13.86 1.30
C LEU A 554 -34.53 15.11 0.89
N VAL A 555 -34.46 16.10 1.79
CA VAL A 555 -33.61 17.28 1.63
C VAL A 555 -32.76 17.45 2.88
N GLN A 556 -31.43 17.59 2.68
CA GLN A 556 -30.43 17.65 3.73
C GLN A 556 -29.62 18.95 3.66
N GLY A 557 -29.45 19.65 4.79
CA GLY A 557 -28.45 20.72 4.97
C GLY A 557 -27.16 20.22 5.64
N PRO A 558 -26.05 20.99 5.56
CA PRO A 558 -24.83 20.66 6.29
C PRO A 558 -25.04 20.74 7.80
N GLN A 559 -24.28 19.93 8.53
CA GLN A 559 -24.06 20.18 9.94
C GLN A 559 -23.01 21.26 10.11
N ASP A 560 -23.29 22.23 10.95
CA ASP A 560 -22.40 23.33 11.29
C ASP A 560 -22.34 23.51 12.80
N TYR A 561 -21.32 24.22 13.30
CA TYR A 561 -21.04 24.27 14.72
C TYR A 561 -20.72 25.69 15.18
N ARG A 562 -21.44 26.17 16.22
CA ARG A 562 -21.33 27.55 16.70
C ARG A 562 -20.15 27.78 17.65
N ASP A 563 -19.65 26.71 18.25
CA ASP A 563 -18.61 26.72 19.31
C ASP A 563 -17.22 26.33 18.75
N ALA A 564 -17.06 26.27 17.44
CA ALA A 564 -15.79 25.89 16.78
C ALA A 564 -14.61 26.78 17.18
N GLY A 565 -14.87 28.06 17.53
CA GLY A 565 -13.84 29.02 17.93
C GLY A 565 -13.45 28.98 19.43
N GLU A 566 -14.17 28.24 20.28
CA GLU A 566 -13.95 28.23 21.74
C GLU A 566 -12.61 27.59 22.14
N SER A 567 -12.10 26.66 21.33
CA SER A 567 -10.83 26.02 21.63
C SER A 567 -10.06 25.61 20.37
N ARG A 568 -8.73 25.45 20.52
CA ARG A 568 -7.89 24.93 19.42
C ARG A 568 -8.29 23.51 19.01
N PHE A 569 -8.76 22.70 19.93
CA PHE A 569 -9.24 21.36 19.63
C PHE A 569 -10.51 21.41 18.76
N LYS A 570 -11.51 22.21 19.19
CA LYS A 570 -12.75 22.38 18.43
C LYS A 570 -12.48 22.96 17.03
N ALA A 571 -11.64 24.00 16.95
CA ALA A 571 -11.27 24.58 15.66
C ALA A 571 -10.63 23.56 14.71
N MET A 572 -9.75 22.69 15.22
CA MET A 572 -9.10 21.63 14.41
C MET A 572 -10.10 20.53 13.98
N ALA A 573 -10.96 20.07 14.88
CA ALA A 573 -11.99 19.10 14.59
C ALA A 573 -13.02 19.66 13.60
N TYR A 574 -13.38 20.94 13.73
CA TYR A 574 -14.28 21.63 12.81
C TYR A 574 -13.76 21.62 11.36
N GLU A 575 -12.48 21.89 11.17
CA GLU A 575 -11.89 21.82 9.83
C GLU A 575 -12.03 20.41 9.21
N GLU A 576 -11.92 19.36 10.00
CA GLU A 576 -12.13 17.99 9.50
C GLU A 576 -13.57 17.75 9.04
N TYR A 577 -14.58 18.20 9.81
CA TYR A 577 -15.98 18.09 9.43
C TYR A 577 -16.32 18.87 8.15
N ARG A 578 -15.74 20.06 7.98
CA ARG A 578 -15.97 20.91 6.78
C ARG A 578 -15.63 20.20 5.49
N GLY A 579 -14.58 19.38 5.46
CA GLY A 579 -14.22 18.57 4.31
C GLY A 579 -15.33 17.64 3.86
N PHE A 580 -15.97 16.96 4.81
CA PHE A 580 -17.07 16.07 4.50
C PHE A 580 -18.29 16.82 3.93
N PHE A 581 -18.72 17.92 4.53
CA PHE A 581 -19.92 18.64 4.12
C PHE A 581 -19.72 19.48 2.85
N HIS A 582 -18.58 20.13 2.67
CA HIS A 582 -18.34 21.04 1.55
C HIS A 582 -17.69 20.37 0.32
N ILE A 583 -17.13 19.17 0.46
CA ILE A 583 -16.56 18.40 -0.64
C ILE A 583 -17.39 17.14 -0.89
N GLY A 584 -17.37 16.20 0.07
CA GLY A 584 -17.95 14.89 -0.13
C GLY A 584 -19.47 14.91 -0.37
N MET A 585 -20.22 15.65 0.44
CA MET A 585 -21.68 15.73 0.29
C MET A 585 -22.11 16.48 -0.98
N VAL A 586 -21.38 17.51 -1.36
CA VAL A 586 -21.63 18.25 -2.61
C VAL A 586 -21.43 17.34 -3.83
N GLU A 587 -20.37 16.52 -3.84
CA GLU A 587 -20.11 15.58 -4.93
C GLU A 587 -21.14 14.44 -4.97
N ARG A 588 -21.56 13.92 -3.80
CA ARG A 588 -22.61 12.90 -3.70
C ARG A 588 -23.97 13.38 -4.19
N ASN A 589 -24.30 14.65 -3.96
CA ASN A 589 -25.53 15.24 -4.46
C ASN A 589 -25.63 15.20 -5.98
N GLU A 590 -24.53 15.33 -6.69
CA GLU A 590 -24.47 15.24 -8.16
C GLU A 590 -24.89 13.85 -8.68
N HIS A 591 -24.79 12.83 -7.84
CA HIS A 591 -25.11 11.44 -8.15
C HIS A 591 -26.41 10.94 -7.50
N ASN A 592 -27.17 11.84 -6.86
CA ASN A 592 -28.33 11.48 -6.06
C ASN A 592 -28.01 10.38 -5.01
N ALA A 593 -26.91 10.57 -4.28
CA ALA A 593 -26.35 9.58 -3.36
C ALA A 593 -25.85 10.23 -2.06
N ILE A 594 -26.55 11.27 -1.58
CA ILE A 594 -26.18 11.93 -0.33
C ILE A 594 -26.28 10.95 0.84
N ILE A 595 -25.47 11.19 1.85
CA ILE A 595 -25.53 10.48 3.12
C ILE A 595 -26.42 11.29 4.05
N GLN A 596 -27.57 10.77 4.43
CA GLN A 596 -28.47 11.46 5.38
C GLN A 596 -27.80 11.55 6.75
N HIS A 597 -28.06 12.66 7.42
CA HIS A 597 -27.61 12.94 8.78
C HIS A 597 -28.80 13.13 9.71
N GLY A 598 -28.60 12.88 11.01
CA GLY A 598 -29.63 12.90 12.01
C GLY A 598 -30.15 14.29 12.42
N THR A 599 -29.71 15.36 11.74
CA THR A 599 -30.20 16.74 11.98
C THR A 599 -30.14 17.55 10.70
N MET A 600 -30.86 18.70 10.64
CA MET A 600 -31.00 19.55 9.43
C MET A 600 -31.51 18.78 8.21
N THR A 601 -32.35 17.77 8.46
CA THR A 601 -32.96 16.90 7.44
C THR A 601 -34.46 17.07 7.44
N ILE A 602 -35.07 17.04 6.25
CA ILE A 602 -36.53 17.03 6.04
C ILE A 602 -36.84 15.88 5.10
N VAL A 603 -37.84 15.07 5.48
CA VAL A 603 -38.28 13.88 4.71
C VAL A 603 -39.78 14.01 4.43
N ARG A 604 -40.23 13.59 3.27
CA ARG A 604 -41.65 13.43 2.98
C ARG A 604 -42.26 12.36 3.87
N LYS A 605 -43.40 12.67 4.50
CA LYS A 605 -44.04 11.75 5.47
C LYS A 605 -44.48 10.45 4.81
N ASP A 606 -45.12 10.52 3.63
CA ASP A 606 -45.55 9.35 2.85
C ASP A 606 -44.38 8.42 2.48
N ALA A 607 -43.27 8.98 2.02
CA ALA A 607 -42.09 8.20 1.72
C ALA A 607 -41.44 7.58 2.94
N LEU A 608 -41.46 8.30 4.07
CA LEU A 608 -40.95 7.81 5.36
C LEU A 608 -41.82 6.64 5.87
N GLU A 609 -43.14 6.75 5.75
CA GLU A 609 -44.09 5.69 6.12
C GLU A 609 -43.95 4.46 5.20
N GLU A 610 -43.79 4.66 3.89
CA GLU A 610 -43.58 3.57 2.90
C GLU A 610 -42.34 2.72 3.23
N VAL A 611 -41.24 3.35 3.71
CA VAL A 611 -40.02 2.62 4.09
C VAL A 611 -40.01 2.22 5.56
N GLU A 612 -41.16 2.21 6.24
CA GLU A 612 -41.36 1.77 7.64
C GLU A 612 -40.54 2.58 8.65
N GLY A 613 -40.34 3.89 8.44
CA GLY A 613 -39.65 4.78 9.37
C GLY A 613 -38.16 4.47 9.56
N TRP A 614 -37.65 4.85 10.75
CA TRP A 614 -36.25 4.67 11.13
C TRP A 614 -35.97 3.24 11.62
N SER A 615 -34.85 2.67 11.23
CA SER A 615 -34.46 1.32 11.67
C SER A 615 -33.93 1.34 13.10
N GLU A 616 -34.49 0.50 13.97
CA GLU A 616 -34.12 0.42 15.40
C GLU A 616 -32.92 -0.51 15.67
N TRP A 617 -32.46 -1.27 14.65
CA TRP A 617 -31.31 -2.16 14.73
C TRP A 617 -29.98 -1.48 14.40
N CYS A 618 -30.03 -0.33 13.73
CA CYS A 618 -28.85 0.40 13.26
C CYS A 618 -28.54 1.59 14.17
N ILE A 619 -27.26 1.78 14.54
CA ILE A 619 -26.87 2.93 15.37
C ILE A 619 -26.67 4.22 14.56
N THR A 620 -26.78 4.15 13.23
CA THR A 620 -26.83 5.27 12.28
C THR A 620 -28.15 5.17 11.50
N GLU A 621 -29.25 5.28 12.21
CA GLU A 621 -30.60 5.16 11.72
C GLU A 621 -30.93 6.16 10.61
N ASP A 622 -30.28 7.32 10.66
CA ASP A 622 -30.39 8.40 9.67
C ASP A 622 -29.80 7.99 8.31
N THR A 623 -28.55 7.55 8.32
CA THR A 623 -27.85 7.14 7.09
C THR A 623 -28.53 5.93 6.44
N GLU A 624 -29.01 5.00 7.25
CA GLU A 624 -29.75 3.82 6.80
C GLU A 624 -31.11 4.20 6.20
N LEU A 625 -31.83 5.15 6.79
CA LEU A 625 -33.06 5.68 6.23
C LEU A 625 -32.83 6.27 4.81
N GLY A 626 -31.75 7.07 4.65
CA GLY A 626 -31.38 7.60 3.34
C GLY A 626 -31.15 6.53 2.30
N LEU A 627 -30.49 5.44 2.67
CA LEU A 627 -30.27 4.29 1.79
C LEU A 627 -31.58 3.56 1.45
N LYS A 628 -32.48 3.35 2.41
CA LYS A 628 -33.80 2.75 2.18
C LYS A 628 -34.65 3.58 1.18
N LEU A 629 -34.65 4.91 1.32
CA LEU A 629 -35.33 5.79 0.38
C LEU A 629 -34.76 5.64 -1.05
N PHE A 630 -33.46 5.52 -1.21
CA PHE A 630 -32.87 5.25 -2.54
C PHE A 630 -33.20 3.83 -3.04
N GLU A 631 -33.25 2.83 -2.17
CA GLU A 631 -33.69 1.46 -2.54
C GLU A 631 -35.16 1.42 -2.98
N ALA A 632 -36.00 2.31 -2.45
CA ALA A 632 -37.39 2.51 -2.88
C ALA A 632 -37.52 3.34 -4.17
N GLY A 633 -36.42 3.94 -4.67
CA GLY A 633 -36.39 4.69 -5.91
C GLY A 633 -36.58 6.19 -5.75
N TYR A 634 -36.61 6.71 -4.54
CA TYR A 634 -36.69 8.14 -4.25
C TYR A 634 -35.39 8.87 -4.53
N GLU A 635 -35.53 10.19 -4.67
CA GLU A 635 -34.40 11.10 -4.84
C GLU A 635 -34.19 11.95 -3.57
N ALA A 636 -32.94 12.45 -3.45
CA ALA A 636 -32.59 13.39 -2.38
C ALA A 636 -31.93 14.65 -2.95
N ALA A 637 -31.96 15.73 -2.19
CA ALA A 637 -31.23 16.96 -2.51
C ALA A 637 -30.39 17.41 -1.33
N TYR A 638 -29.21 17.95 -1.63
CA TYR A 638 -28.32 18.57 -0.64
C TYR A 638 -28.23 20.07 -0.89
N VAL A 639 -28.52 20.84 0.14
CA VAL A 639 -28.41 22.31 0.11
C VAL A 639 -27.15 22.72 0.86
N PRO A 640 -26.05 23.11 0.17
CA PRO A 640 -24.75 23.31 0.79
C PRO A 640 -24.61 24.60 1.62
N GLN A 641 -25.72 25.23 1.98
CA GLN A 641 -25.75 26.42 2.82
C GLN A 641 -25.98 26.04 4.27
N SER A 642 -25.20 26.57 5.19
CA SER A 642 -25.42 26.43 6.63
C SER A 642 -26.70 27.18 7.00
N MET A 643 -27.66 26.49 7.62
CA MET A 643 -28.95 27.02 8.04
C MET A 643 -29.25 26.72 9.53
N GLY A 644 -28.25 26.29 10.25
CA GLY A 644 -28.28 26.00 11.67
C GLY A 644 -26.95 25.50 12.18
N SER A 645 -26.72 25.58 13.48
CA SER A 645 -25.46 25.16 14.10
C SER A 645 -25.66 24.48 15.46
N GLY A 646 -24.99 23.38 15.69
CA GLY A 646 -24.96 22.59 16.92
C GLY A 646 -23.72 22.84 17.77
N LEU A 647 -23.43 21.92 18.66
CA LEU A 647 -22.25 21.90 19.52
C LEU A 647 -21.29 20.77 19.09
N MET A 648 -20.01 21.07 19.10
CA MET A 648 -18.95 20.09 18.83
C MET A 648 -18.69 19.20 20.05
N PRO A 649 -18.11 18.04 19.87
CA PRO A 649 -17.49 17.28 20.95
C PRO A 649 -16.40 18.11 21.66
N ASP A 650 -16.46 18.21 23.01
CA ASP A 650 -15.51 18.99 23.79
C ASP A 650 -14.15 18.32 23.94
N THR A 651 -14.11 17.00 23.85
CA THR A 651 -12.92 16.20 24.14
C THR A 651 -12.56 15.26 22.99
N LEU A 652 -11.29 14.86 22.93
CA LEU A 652 -10.84 13.85 21.97
C LEU A 652 -11.61 12.53 22.14
N GLU A 653 -11.90 12.11 23.37
CA GLU A 653 -12.66 10.89 23.65
C GLU A 653 -14.07 10.93 23.03
N ALA A 654 -14.76 12.06 23.21
CA ALA A 654 -16.09 12.28 22.62
C ALA A 654 -16.04 12.27 21.09
N PHE A 655 -15.00 12.88 20.50
CA PHE A 655 -14.76 12.90 19.04
C PHE A 655 -14.47 11.50 18.49
N MET A 656 -13.62 10.71 19.17
CA MET A 656 -13.34 9.31 18.83
C MET A 656 -14.61 8.45 18.95
N THR A 657 -15.39 8.61 20.01
CA THR A 657 -16.64 7.87 20.25
C THR A 657 -17.66 8.14 19.15
N GLN A 658 -17.81 9.40 18.74
CA GLN A 658 -18.71 9.79 17.65
C GLN A 658 -18.27 9.13 16.32
N ARG A 659 -16.99 9.20 15.98
CA ARG A 659 -16.46 8.60 14.75
C ARG A 659 -16.61 7.07 14.78
N TYR A 660 -16.32 6.44 15.90
CA TYR A 660 -16.52 5.01 16.09
C TYR A 660 -17.96 4.58 15.77
N ARG A 661 -18.97 5.32 16.26
CA ARG A 661 -20.38 5.02 15.96
C ARG A 661 -20.70 5.11 14.47
N TRP A 662 -20.23 6.15 13.79
CA TRP A 662 -20.47 6.33 12.36
C TRP A 662 -19.92 5.18 11.53
N VAL A 663 -18.69 4.78 11.83
CA VAL A 663 -18.01 3.69 11.09
C VAL A 663 -18.65 2.33 11.42
N TYR A 664 -18.95 2.09 12.70
CA TYR A 664 -19.61 0.85 13.12
C TYR A 664 -20.99 0.71 12.45
N GLY A 665 -21.81 1.75 12.44
CA GLY A 665 -23.10 1.78 11.76
C GLY A 665 -22.98 1.56 10.25
N ALA A 666 -21.98 2.17 9.62
CA ALA A 666 -21.70 1.93 8.20
C ALA A 666 -21.37 0.46 7.90
N MET A 667 -20.63 -0.22 8.78
CA MET A 667 -20.35 -1.66 8.62
C MET A 667 -21.59 -2.53 8.88
N GLN A 668 -22.48 -2.12 9.81
CA GLN A 668 -23.78 -2.77 9.96
C GLN A 668 -24.61 -2.66 8.67
N MET A 669 -24.67 -1.46 8.07
CA MET A 669 -25.36 -1.21 6.81
C MET A 669 -24.75 -2.01 5.65
N LEU A 670 -23.42 -2.04 5.53
CA LEU A 670 -22.73 -2.84 4.52
C LEU A 670 -23.14 -4.31 4.60
N LYS A 671 -23.19 -4.90 5.78
CA LYS A 671 -23.62 -6.29 5.97
C LYS A 671 -25.10 -6.50 5.58
N ARG A 672 -25.99 -5.61 6.01
CA ARG A 672 -27.43 -5.76 5.80
C ARG A 672 -27.84 -5.52 4.35
N HIS A 673 -27.29 -4.47 3.72
CA HIS A 673 -27.62 -4.06 2.36
C HIS A 673 -26.63 -4.57 1.29
N ALA A 674 -25.73 -5.50 1.64
CA ALA A 674 -24.71 -6.04 0.73
C ALA A 674 -25.33 -6.56 -0.59
N ARG A 675 -26.45 -7.26 -0.51
CA ARG A 675 -27.13 -7.80 -1.72
C ARG A 675 -27.61 -6.67 -2.65
N ALA A 676 -28.20 -5.62 -2.11
CA ALA A 676 -28.68 -4.47 -2.90
C ALA A 676 -27.51 -3.72 -3.55
N ILE A 677 -26.39 -3.60 -2.84
CA ILE A 677 -25.22 -2.86 -3.30
C ILE A 677 -24.42 -3.66 -4.36
N PHE A 678 -24.18 -4.96 -4.12
CA PHE A 678 -23.28 -5.76 -4.98
C PHE A 678 -24.02 -6.58 -6.05
N ALA A 679 -25.14 -7.19 -5.70
CA ALA A 679 -25.84 -8.15 -6.61
C ALA A 679 -26.95 -7.52 -7.45
N GLY A 680 -27.43 -6.33 -7.10
CA GLY A 680 -28.59 -5.72 -7.72
C GLY A 680 -29.91 -6.22 -7.14
N GLY A 681 -31.02 -5.92 -7.80
CA GLY A 681 -32.37 -6.27 -7.32
C GLY A 681 -33.03 -5.19 -6.45
N SER A 682 -32.46 -3.99 -6.37
CA SER A 682 -33.04 -2.78 -5.79
C SER A 682 -33.05 -1.66 -6.83
N ALA A 683 -33.78 -0.57 -6.55
CA ALA A 683 -33.82 0.60 -7.41
C ALA A 683 -32.51 1.41 -7.41
N LEU A 684 -31.51 1.02 -6.62
CA LEU A 684 -30.21 1.69 -6.55
C LEU A 684 -29.52 1.74 -7.92
N SER A 685 -29.30 2.95 -8.41
CA SER A 685 -28.50 3.19 -9.61
C SER A 685 -27.02 2.83 -9.38
N TRP A 686 -26.29 2.60 -10.46
CA TRP A 686 -24.84 2.33 -10.38
C TRP A 686 -24.05 3.48 -9.72
N PRO A 687 -24.28 4.76 -10.03
CA PRO A 687 -23.63 5.87 -9.34
C PRO A 687 -23.88 5.88 -7.82
N GLN A 688 -25.10 5.55 -7.38
CA GLN A 688 -25.43 5.46 -5.95
C GLN A 688 -24.61 4.35 -5.26
N ARG A 689 -24.60 3.14 -5.84
CA ARG A 689 -23.79 2.02 -5.33
C ARG A 689 -22.30 2.40 -5.23
N TYR A 690 -21.77 3.02 -6.28
CA TYR A 690 -20.40 3.50 -6.31
C TYR A 690 -20.14 4.51 -5.18
N GLN A 691 -21.00 5.48 -4.98
CA GLN A 691 -20.82 6.52 -3.95
C GLN A 691 -20.88 5.98 -2.52
N PHE A 692 -21.71 4.99 -2.24
CA PHE A 692 -21.71 4.32 -0.94
C PHE A 692 -20.43 3.52 -0.73
N LEU A 693 -20.01 2.73 -1.70
CA LEU A 693 -18.78 1.94 -1.62
C LEU A 693 -17.54 2.83 -1.51
N SER A 694 -17.40 3.84 -2.37
CA SER A 694 -16.26 4.76 -2.35
C SER A 694 -16.18 5.56 -1.05
N GLY A 695 -17.33 5.87 -0.41
CA GLY A 695 -17.39 6.52 0.89
C GLY A 695 -16.90 5.65 2.06
N TRP A 696 -17.07 4.33 1.97
CA TRP A 696 -16.62 3.38 2.99
C TRP A 696 -15.19 2.87 2.77
N LEU A 697 -14.68 2.91 1.54
CA LEU A 697 -13.33 2.44 1.20
C LEU A 697 -12.21 3.07 2.04
N PRO A 698 -12.19 4.40 2.30
CA PRO A 698 -11.17 4.99 3.17
C PRO A 698 -11.19 4.43 4.59
N TRP A 699 -12.37 4.14 5.15
CA TRP A 699 -12.51 3.53 6.47
C TRP A 699 -12.04 2.06 6.48
N ILE A 700 -12.41 1.29 5.45
CA ILE A 700 -11.92 -0.09 5.27
C ILE A 700 -10.39 -0.09 5.12
N SER A 701 -9.85 0.89 4.39
CA SER A 701 -8.40 1.08 4.27
C SER A 701 -7.71 1.34 5.61
N ASP A 702 -8.34 2.14 6.50
CA ASP A 702 -7.81 2.37 7.85
C ASP A 702 -7.89 1.09 8.70
N GLY A 703 -8.93 0.27 8.52
CA GLY A 703 -9.05 -1.05 9.14
C GLY A 703 -7.94 -2.01 8.73
N LEU A 704 -7.64 -2.11 7.43
CA LEU A 704 -6.51 -2.90 6.93
C LEU A 704 -5.17 -2.28 7.33
N GLY A 705 -5.05 -0.95 7.33
CA GLY A 705 -3.85 -0.25 7.78
C GLY A 705 -3.46 -0.60 9.21
N MET A 706 -4.44 -0.80 10.10
CA MET A 706 -4.20 -1.27 11.46
C MET A 706 -3.58 -2.68 11.49
N VAL A 707 -4.06 -3.59 10.64
CA VAL A 707 -3.47 -4.95 10.52
C VAL A 707 -2.05 -4.87 9.98
N VAL A 708 -1.83 -4.05 8.95
CA VAL A 708 -0.49 -3.86 8.37
C VAL A 708 0.49 -3.27 9.37
N THR A 709 0.04 -2.33 10.22
CA THR A 709 0.88 -1.80 11.31
C THR A 709 1.32 -2.91 12.26
N LEU A 710 0.38 -3.77 12.70
CA LEU A 710 0.71 -4.90 13.57
C LEU A 710 1.66 -5.89 12.87
N MET A 711 1.39 -6.20 11.61
CA MET A 711 2.27 -7.06 10.80
C MET A 711 3.67 -6.47 10.65
N ALA A 712 3.80 -5.16 10.40
CA ALA A 712 5.08 -4.50 10.25
C ALA A 712 5.91 -4.55 11.55
N ILE A 713 5.27 -4.35 12.70
CA ILE A 713 5.92 -4.48 14.02
C ILE A 713 6.40 -5.91 14.25
N VAL A 714 5.51 -6.90 14.01
CA VAL A 714 5.83 -8.33 14.18
C VAL A 714 6.94 -8.76 13.20
N TRP A 715 6.84 -8.34 11.95
CA TRP A 715 7.86 -8.65 10.93
C TRP A 715 9.23 -8.09 11.32
N THR A 716 9.29 -6.83 11.74
CA THR A 716 10.56 -6.23 12.19
C THR A 716 11.13 -6.97 13.42
N ALA A 717 10.27 -7.39 14.35
CA ALA A 717 10.72 -8.21 15.48
C ALA A 717 11.24 -9.60 15.06
N LEU A 718 10.58 -10.23 14.07
CA LEU A 718 11.02 -11.51 13.52
C LEU A 718 12.35 -11.40 12.77
N MET A 719 12.60 -10.31 12.05
CA MET A 719 13.92 -10.05 11.43
C MET A 719 15.03 -9.96 12.46
N TRP A 720 14.72 -9.53 13.67
CA TRP A 720 15.66 -9.48 14.79
C TRP A 720 15.93 -10.86 15.43
N ILE A 721 14.86 -11.66 15.56
CA ILE A 721 14.92 -12.99 16.19
C ILE A 721 15.49 -14.04 15.24
N LEU A 722 15.21 -13.93 13.94
CA LEU A 722 15.56 -14.88 12.89
C LEU A 722 16.28 -14.18 11.72
N PRO A 723 17.44 -13.53 11.96
CA PRO A 723 18.08 -12.66 10.96
C PRO A 723 18.59 -13.40 9.72
N SER A 724 18.82 -14.73 9.83
CA SER A 724 19.23 -15.56 8.71
C SER A 724 18.07 -16.09 7.84
N THR A 725 16.84 -15.99 8.35
CA THR A 725 15.65 -16.58 7.71
C THR A 725 14.67 -15.53 7.19
N ILE A 726 14.55 -14.40 7.90
CA ILE A 726 13.59 -13.35 7.61
C ILE A 726 14.33 -12.06 7.25
N ASP A 727 14.11 -11.58 6.06
CA ASP A 727 14.73 -10.37 5.54
C ASP A 727 13.70 -9.23 5.36
N VAL A 728 14.18 -8.04 4.92
CA VAL A 728 13.34 -6.88 4.68
C VAL A 728 12.32 -7.21 3.59
N PRO A 729 11.03 -6.90 3.79
CA PRO A 729 10.01 -7.14 2.77
C PRO A 729 10.30 -6.37 1.49
N MET A 730 9.87 -6.92 0.36
CA MET A 730 10.07 -6.33 -0.95
C MET A 730 9.71 -4.84 -0.98
N PRO A 731 10.57 -3.95 -1.51
CA PRO A 731 10.36 -2.50 -1.56
C PRO A 731 9.01 -2.08 -2.16
N ALA A 732 8.54 -2.82 -3.15
CA ALA A 732 7.28 -2.57 -3.85
C ALA A 732 6.04 -2.64 -2.94
N LEU A 733 6.05 -3.49 -1.91
CA LEU A 733 4.96 -3.60 -0.93
C LEU A 733 4.88 -2.35 -0.03
N SER A 734 6.03 -1.81 0.37
CA SER A 734 6.12 -0.57 1.14
C SER A 734 5.63 0.64 0.35
N ALA A 735 5.89 0.67 -0.97
CA ALA A 735 5.48 1.75 -1.86
C ALA A 735 3.96 1.95 -1.92
N ALA A 736 3.16 0.86 -1.88
CA ALA A 736 1.70 0.92 -1.91
C ALA A 736 1.12 1.68 -0.70
N ALA A 737 1.64 1.43 0.50
CA ALA A 737 1.20 2.12 1.72
C ALA A 737 1.56 3.61 1.67
N MET A 738 2.75 3.95 1.19
CA MET A 738 3.19 5.34 1.03
C MET A 738 2.38 6.09 -0.03
N ALA A 739 2.08 5.45 -1.17
CA ALA A 739 1.26 6.04 -2.23
C ALA A 739 -0.16 6.35 -1.74
N LEU A 740 -0.76 5.44 -0.95
CA LEU A 740 -2.07 5.64 -0.33
C LEU A 740 -2.07 6.85 0.61
N PHE A 741 -1.09 6.93 1.50
CA PHE A 741 -0.94 8.06 2.43
C PHE A 741 -0.74 9.38 1.68
N ALA A 742 0.17 9.41 0.70
CA ALA A 742 0.44 10.59 -0.12
C ALA A 742 -0.82 11.06 -0.87
N THR A 743 -1.61 10.15 -1.43
CA THR A 743 -2.85 10.47 -2.13
C THR A 743 -3.85 11.15 -1.21
N LYS A 744 -4.08 10.63 0.00
CA LYS A 744 -4.98 11.24 1.00
C LYS A 744 -4.52 12.67 1.38
N LEU A 745 -3.23 12.84 1.64
CA LEU A 745 -2.65 14.15 2.00
C LEU A 745 -2.76 15.16 0.85
N ILE A 746 -2.35 14.78 -0.35
CA ILE A 746 -2.39 15.63 -1.55
C ILE A 746 -3.83 16.07 -1.84
N LYS A 747 -4.80 15.14 -1.79
CA LYS A 747 -6.22 15.44 -1.97
C LYS A 747 -6.67 16.53 -1.00
N THR A 748 -6.38 16.39 0.30
CA THR A 748 -6.79 17.38 1.30
C THR A 748 -6.16 18.74 1.01
N LEU A 749 -4.86 18.79 0.74
CA LEU A 749 -4.14 20.05 0.47
C LEU A 749 -4.66 20.76 -0.79
N LEU A 750 -5.05 20.00 -1.82
CA LEU A 750 -5.55 20.57 -3.09
C LEU A 750 -7.02 21.00 -3.03
N LEU A 751 -7.86 20.29 -2.24
CA LEU A 751 -9.30 20.56 -2.22
C LEU A 751 -9.72 21.62 -1.20
N TYR A 752 -9.04 21.71 -0.07
CA TYR A 752 -9.45 22.62 1.02
C TYR A 752 -9.47 24.09 0.63
N PRO A 753 -8.40 24.66 0.00
CA PRO A 753 -8.43 26.08 -0.35
C PRO A 753 -9.61 26.47 -1.27
N PRO A 754 -9.89 25.78 -2.38
CA PRO A 754 -10.95 26.19 -3.30
C PRO A 754 -12.37 25.76 -2.88
N LYS A 755 -12.53 24.74 -2.04
CA LYS A 755 -13.85 24.14 -1.73
C LYS A 755 -14.34 24.46 -0.32
N VAL A 756 -13.42 24.48 0.64
CA VAL A 756 -13.73 24.73 2.05
C VAL A 756 -13.46 26.20 2.41
N GLY A 757 -12.62 26.88 1.64
CA GLY A 757 -12.19 28.26 1.90
C GLY A 757 -11.16 28.35 3.03
N SER A 758 -10.61 27.21 3.49
CA SER A 758 -9.56 27.16 4.50
C SER A 758 -8.19 27.20 3.84
N GLY A 759 -7.28 28.01 4.38
CA GLY A 759 -5.88 28.07 3.93
C GLY A 759 -5.11 26.79 4.28
N PHE A 760 -3.81 26.77 3.94
CA PHE A 760 -2.92 25.62 4.20
C PHE A 760 -2.95 25.16 5.67
N ARG A 761 -3.01 26.09 6.62
CA ARG A 761 -3.10 25.77 8.07
C ARG A 761 -4.38 25.00 8.41
N GLY A 762 -5.52 25.38 7.82
CA GLY A 762 -6.79 24.67 8.02
C GLY A 762 -6.75 23.26 7.39
N ALA A 763 -6.19 23.12 6.18
CA ALA A 763 -6.00 21.82 5.55
C ALA A 763 -5.08 20.89 6.39
N LEU A 764 -4.00 21.43 6.95
CA LEU A 764 -3.12 20.69 7.85
C LEU A 764 -3.84 20.30 9.16
N ALA A 765 -4.61 21.21 9.75
CA ALA A 765 -5.40 20.93 10.95
C ALA A 765 -6.42 19.81 10.70
N ALA A 766 -7.13 19.86 9.57
CA ALA A 766 -8.05 18.79 9.14
C ALA A 766 -7.33 17.45 8.95
N SER A 767 -6.15 17.47 8.33
CA SER A 767 -5.34 16.25 8.12
C SER A 767 -4.92 15.63 9.46
N VAL A 768 -4.44 16.43 10.42
CA VAL A 768 -4.04 15.95 11.76
C VAL A 768 -5.25 15.41 12.52
N ALA A 769 -6.40 16.12 12.49
CA ALA A 769 -7.63 15.65 13.12
C ALA A 769 -8.11 14.32 12.51
N GLY A 770 -8.14 14.21 11.17
CA GLY A 770 -8.52 12.98 10.48
C GLY A 770 -7.57 11.81 10.78
N LEU A 771 -6.26 12.03 10.72
CA LEU A 771 -5.25 11.03 11.06
C LEU A 771 -5.36 10.55 12.51
N SER A 772 -5.69 11.44 13.45
CA SER A 772 -5.86 11.08 14.87
C SER A 772 -7.00 10.07 15.12
N LEU A 773 -7.91 9.92 14.17
CA LEU A 773 -9.04 8.99 14.24
C LEU A 773 -8.76 7.63 13.58
N THR A 774 -7.65 7.47 12.85
CA THR A 774 -7.36 6.27 12.03
C THR A 774 -7.47 4.97 12.81
N HIS A 775 -6.88 4.89 14.00
CA HIS A 775 -6.96 3.70 14.86
C HIS A 775 -8.38 3.41 15.33
N THR A 776 -9.09 4.43 15.78
CA THR A 776 -10.51 4.33 16.19
C THR A 776 -11.39 3.85 15.05
N VAL A 777 -11.19 4.39 13.85
CA VAL A 777 -11.87 3.96 12.62
C VAL A 777 -11.55 2.49 12.31
N GLY A 778 -10.28 2.10 12.35
CA GLY A 778 -9.86 0.71 12.13
C GLY A 778 -10.53 -0.26 13.11
N LYS A 779 -10.55 0.08 14.39
CA LYS A 779 -11.28 -0.72 15.41
C LYS A 779 -12.77 -0.82 15.12
N ALA A 780 -13.39 0.28 14.71
CA ALA A 780 -14.82 0.31 14.40
C ALA A 780 -15.17 -0.53 13.16
N VAL A 781 -14.30 -0.55 12.14
CA VAL A 781 -14.46 -1.42 10.96
C VAL A 781 -14.47 -2.89 11.38
N TRP A 782 -13.44 -3.34 12.07
CA TRP A 782 -13.36 -4.75 12.49
C TRP A 782 -14.47 -5.16 13.43
N THR A 783 -14.75 -4.32 14.45
CA THR A 783 -15.86 -4.63 15.36
C THR A 783 -17.22 -4.61 14.66
N GLY A 784 -17.44 -3.67 13.73
CA GLY A 784 -18.68 -3.58 12.95
C GLY A 784 -18.89 -4.76 12.01
N LEU A 785 -17.81 -5.30 11.42
CA LEU A 785 -17.85 -6.47 10.55
C LEU A 785 -18.13 -7.76 11.35
N PHE A 786 -17.52 -7.95 12.52
CA PHE A 786 -17.55 -9.21 13.25
C PHE A 786 -18.54 -9.25 14.43
N THR A 787 -19.12 -8.12 14.82
CA THR A 787 -20.08 -8.08 15.92
C THR A 787 -21.43 -7.51 15.49
N SER A 788 -22.46 -7.73 16.33
CA SER A 788 -23.79 -7.14 16.23
C SER A 788 -24.28 -6.70 17.60
N GLY A 789 -25.15 -5.68 17.66
CA GLY A 789 -25.88 -5.34 18.89
C GLY A 789 -25.06 -4.58 19.94
N ARG A 790 -24.02 -3.82 19.56
CA ARG A 790 -23.36 -2.92 20.53
C ARG A 790 -24.28 -1.78 20.96
N PRO A 791 -24.26 -1.40 22.24
CA PRO A 791 -25.10 -0.32 22.76
C PRO A 791 -24.69 1.03 22.15
N PHE A 792 -25.68 1.90 22.01
CA PHE A 792 -25.45 3.29 21.61
C PHE A 792 -24.75 4.05 22.76
N LEU A 793 -23.52 4.48 22.53
CA LEU A 793 -22.78 5.31 23.46
C LEU A 793 -23.04 6.79 23.12
N ARG A 794 -23.74 7.51 24.00
CA ARG A 794 -23.96 8.94 23.84
C ARG A 794 -22.63 9.70 23.86
N THR A 795 -22.49 10.69 23.00
CA THR A 795 -21.36 11.64 23.03
C THR A 795 -21.67 12.71 24.06
N PRO A 796 -20.94 12.82 25.21
CA PRO A 796 -21.15 13.88 26.18
C PRO A 796 -20.91 15.24 25.52
N LYS A 797 -21.82 16.16 25.73
CA LYS A 797 -21.68 17.58 25.41
C LYS A 797 -21.56 18.31 26.76
N CYS A 798 -20.58 19.14 26.98
CA CYS A 798 -20.20 19.71 28.27
C CYS A 798 -19.48 18.70 29.19
N ALA A 799 -18.30 18.24 28.77
CA ALA A 799 -17.46 17.38 29.61
C ALA A 799 -16.51 18.21 30.50
N ASP A 800 -16.29 17.75 31.75
CA ASP A 800 -15.29 18.34 32.64
C ASP A 800 -13.88 18.28 32.02
N PRO A 801 -13.00 19.28 32.32
CA PRO A 801 -11.64 19.33 31.81
C PRO A 801 -10.84 18.08 32.20
N ALA A 802 -10.48 17.27 31.23
CA ALA A 802 -9.65 16.10 31.47
C ALA A 802 -8.17 16.47 31.59
N SER A 803 -7.46 15.90 32.57
CA SER A 803 -6.01 16.04 32.67
C SER A 803 -5.31 15.30 31.53
N PHE A 804 -4.07 15.67 31.19
CA PHE A 804 -3.31 14.97 30.14
C PHE A 804 -3.13 13.47 30.43
N THR A 805 -2.99 13.11 31.71
CA THR A 805 -2.89 11.70 32.11
C THR A 805 -4.20 10.93 31.91
N GLN A 806 -5.35 11.57 32.10
CA GLN A 806 -6.65 10.96 31.78
C GLN A 806 -6.81 10.77 30.27
N VAL A 807 -6.45 11.78 29.47
CA VAL A 807 -6.48 11.67 27.98
C VAL A 807 -5.52 10.59 27.51
N LEU A 808 -4.32 10.46 28.10
CA LEU A 808 -3.35 9.43 27.76
C LEU A 808 -3.89 8.01 28.03
N ARG A 809 -4.72 7.84 29.07
CA ARG A 809 -5.41 6.55 29.29
C ARG A 809 -6.40 6.21 28.17
N VAL A 810 -7.04 7.20 27.58
CA VAL A 810 -7.96 6.98 26.45
C VAL A 810 -7.21 6.50 25.21
N VAL A 811 -6.03 7.09 24.95
CA VAL A 811 -5.20 6.81 23.76
C VAL A 811 -4.01 5.89 24.04
N TRP A 812 -4.10 5.03 25.07
CA TRP A 812 -2.98 4.17 25.47
C TRP A 812 -2.54 3.19 24.37
N GLN A 813 -3.50 2.69 23.55
CA GLN A 813 -3.21 1.77 22.44
C GLN A 813 -2.40 2.47 21.37
N GLU A 814 -2.80 3.69 21.00
CA GLU A 814 -2.11 4.50 20.00
C GLU A 814 -0.70 4.89 20.48
N ALA A 815 -0.57 5.24 21.78
CA ALA A 815 0.72 5.52 22.39
C ALA A 815 1.64 4.29 22.36
N THR A 816 1.12 3.11 22.66
CA THR A 816 1.86 1.84 22.60
C THR A 816 2.31 1.52 21.18
N LEU A 817 1.42 1.62 20.20
CA LEU A 817 1.75 1.35 18.79
C LEU A 817 2.78 2.35 18.24
N LEU A 818 2.66 3.64 18.60
CA LEU A 818 3.67 4.64 18.27
C LEU A 818 5.04 4.24 18.83
N THR A 819 5.09 3.87 20.09
CA THR A 819 6.34 3.46 20.76
C THR A 819 6.95 2.24 20.10
N LEU A 820 6.15 1.22 19.79
CA LEU A 820 6.62 0.01 19.12
C LEU A 820 7.14 0.29 17.70
N LEU A 821 6.46 1.14 16.93
CA LEU A 821 6.92 1.55 15.59
C LEU A 821 8.22 2.35 15.66
N MET A 822 8.36 3.24 16.65
CA MET A 822 9.60 3.99 16.84
C MET A 822 10.76 3.08 17.25
N ILE A 823 10.52 2.10 18.14
CA ILE A 823 11.51 1.07 18.50
C ILE A 823 11.89 0.26 17.26
N ALA A 824 10.92 -0.22 16.49
CA ALA A 824 11.16 -0.96 15.26
C ALA A 824 12.00 -0.16 14.25
N MET A 825 11.68 1.11 14.03
CA MET A 825 12.42 1.98 13.13
C MET A 825 13.86 2.25 13.62
N ILE A 826 14.03 2.53 14.90
CA ILE A 826 15.35 2.81 15.50
C ILE A 826 16.21 1.54 15.50
N SER A 827 15.65 0.40 15.87
CA SER A 827 16.36 -0.87 15.89
C SER A 827 16.92 -1.27 14.52
N MET A 828 16.14 -1.07 13.45
CA MET A 828 16.57 -1.32 12.07
C MET A 828 17.77 -0.45 11.67
N GLY A 829 17.76 0.83 12.08
CA GLY A 829 18.88 1.75 11.81
C GLY A 829 20.19 1.33 12.51
N PHE A 830 20.10 0.77 13.72
CA PHE A 830 21.27 0.28 14.45
C PHE A 830 21.77 -1.08 13.96
N ASP A 831 20.86 -2.00 13.59
CA ASP A 831 21.20 -3.37 13.20
C ASP A 831 21.72 -3.45 11.75
N ARG A 832 20.98 -2.88 10.81
CA ARG A 832 21.24 -3.01 9.37
C ARG A 832 21.89 -1.77 8.74
N GLY A 833 21.86 -0.64 9.44
CA GLY A 833 22.37 0.65 8.95
C GLY A 833 21.48 1.29 7.85
N PHE A 834 21.92 2.43 7.31
CA PHE A 834 21.17 3.20 6.30
C PHE A 834 21.68 2.98 4.87
N GLN A 835 22.64 2.07 4.67
CA GLN A 835 23.31 1.90 3.38
C GLN A 835 22.47 1.06 2.41
N ASP A 836 21.62 0.16 2.93
CA ASP A 836 20.72 -0.64 2.12
C ASP A 836 19.46 0.16 1.77
N PRO A 837 19.15 0.37 0.47
CA PRO A 837 17.95 1.07 0.03
C PRO A 837 16.64 0.40 0.50
N ALA A 838 16.59 -0.93 0.58
CA ALA A 838 15.41 -1.66 1.04
C ALA A 838 15.15 -1.41 2.54
N VAL A 839 16.19 -1.45 3.38
CA VAL A 839 16.13 -1.09 4.81
C VAL A 839 15.68 0.35 4.98
N SER A 840 16.27 1.28 4.22
CA SER A 840 15.91 2.71 4.27
C SER A 840 14.44 2.93 3.92
N LEU A 841 13.94 2.26 2.88
CA LEU A 841 12.53 2.35 2.46
C LEU A 841 11.58 1.75 3.50
N TRP A 842 11.96 0.62 4.13
CA TRP A 842 11.20 0.01 5.22
C TRP A 842 11.10 0.95 6.43
N MET A 843 12.20 1.61 6.81
CA MET A 843 12.20 2.61 7.87
C MET A 843 11.31 3.82 7.56
N VAL A 844 11.34 4.32 6.32
CA VAL A 844 10.43 5.38 5.87
C VAL A 844 8.98 4.92 5.97
N MET A 845 8.67 3.69 5.57
CA MET A 845 7.33 3.12 5.67
C MET A 845 6.86 3.02 7.13
N LEU A 846 7.71 2.54 8.05
CA LEU A 846 7.42 2.53 9.49
C LEU A 846 7.18 3.95 10.02
N GLY A 847 7.97 4.92 9.56
CA GLY A 847 7.80 6.33 9.86
C GLY A 847 6.44 6.87 9.38
N VAL A 848 6.06 6.59 8.14
CA VAL A 848 4.74 6.97 7.60
C VAL A 848 3.61 6.31 8.39
N GLN A 849 3.73 5.04 8.74
CA GLN A 849 2.73 4.34 9.57
C GLN A 849 2.66 4.86 11.01
N SER A 850 3.70 5.51 11.52
CA SER A 850 3.68 6.14 12.84
C SER A 850 2.88 7.45 12.87
N LEU A 851 2.68 8.12 11.72
CA LEU A 851 2.05 9.45 11.64
C LEU A 851 0.62 9.50 12.19
N PRO A 852 -0.28 8.54 11.97
CA PRO A 852 -1.61 8.53 12.59
C PRO A 852 -1.54 8.52 14.12
N TYR A 853 -0.68 7.70 14.68
CA TYR A 853 -0.50 7.58 16.13
C TYR A 853 0.13 8.84 16.74
N LEU A 854 1.10 9.43 16.04
CA LEU A 854 1.68 10.72 16.40
C LEU A 854 0.62 11.83 16.35
N ALA A 855 -0.23 11.86 15.31
CA ALA A 855 -1.33 12.79 15.19
C ALA A 855 -2.31 12.65 16.36
N THR A 856 -2.61 11.42 16.81
CA THR A 856 -3.44 11.17 18.01
C THR A 856 -2.79 11.77 19.26
N MET A 857 -1.48 11.60 19.47
CA MET A 857 -0.77 12.16 20.61
C MET A 857 -0.76 13.69 20.57
N VAL A 858 -0.57 14.29 19.40
CA VAL A 858 -0.65 15.75 19.22
C VAL A 858 -2.05 16.27 19.55
N THR A 859 -3.09 15.61 19.01
CA THR A 859 -4.50 15.97 19.24
C THR A 859 -4.87 15.79 20.71
N ALA A 860 -4.43 14.72 21.37
CA ALA A 860 -4.60 14.49 22.80
C ALA A 860 -4.01 15.63 23.65
N ARG A 861 -2.80 16.09 23.32
CA ARG A 861 -2.16 17.21 23.98
C ARG A 861 -2.90 18.53 23.76
N ILE A 862 -3.39 18.77 22.54
CA ILE A 862 -4.20 19.97 22.21
C ILE A 862 -5.52 19.93 23.00
N SER A 863 -6.24 18.81 23.00
CA SER A 863 -7.48 18.63 23.73
C SER A 863 -7.32 18.88 25.23
N ALA A 864 -6.31 18.28 25.87
CA ALA A 864 -6.02 18.47 27.29
C ALA A 864 -5.66 19.92 27.67
N ARG A 865 -5.01 20.68 26.77
CA ARG A 865 -4.69 22.10 27.01
C ARG A 865 -5.90 23.02 26.81
N SER A 866 -6.71 22.74 25.80
CA SER A 866 -7.89 23.53 25.48
C SER A 866 -8.90 23.55 26.64
N ASN A 867 -9.05 22.44 27.34
CA ASN A 867 -9.95 22.32 28.49
C ASN A 867 -9.49 23.12 29.72
N ARG A 868 -8.19 23.45 29.84
CA ARG A 868 -7.68 24.28 30.93
C ARG A 868 -7.93 25.78 30.72
N THR A 869 -8.06 26.23 29.49
CA THR A 869 -8.27 27.65 29.15
C THR A 869 -9.73 28.04 29.15
N SER A 870 -10.66 27.11 28.89
CA SER A 870 -12.11 27.36 28.92
C SER A 870 -12.69 27.53 30.34
N GLY A 871 -11.99 27.09 31.39
CA GLY A 871 -12.40 27.28 32.80
C GLY A 871 -12.10 28.67 33.37
N ALA A 872 -11.59 29.64 32.61
CA ALA A 872 -11.07 30.91 33.13
C ALA A 872 -11.65 32.18 32.48
N VAL A 873 -12.74 32.10 31.68
CA VAL A 873 -13.30 33.31 31.05
C VAL A 873 -14.79 33.47 31.41
N PRO A 874 -15.22 34.54 32.11
CA PRO A 874 -16.64 34.91 32.20
C PRO A 874 -17.12 35.40 30.83
N ALA A 875 -18.36 35.08 30.49
CA ALA A 875 -18.96 35.44 29.21
C ALA A 875 -18.99 36.98 29.02
N GLU A 876 -18.12 37.45 28.12
CA GLU A 876 -18.25 38.78 27.52
C GLU A 876 -19.08 38.67 26.25
N GLU A 877 -20.13 39.45 26.15
CA GLU A 877 -21.05 39.53 25.00
C GLU A 877 -20.28 39.88 23.73
N THR A 878 -20.11 38.89 22.85
CA THR A 878 -19.56 39.14 21.52
C THR A 878 -20.65 39.64 20.58
N LYS A 879 -20.63 40.93 20.29
CA LYS A 879 -21.44 41.56 19.23
C LYS A 879 -21.09 40.91 17.88
N LEU A 880 -22.10 40.36 17.23
CA LEU A 880 -22.05 39.84 15.87
C LEU A 880 -21.65 40.94 14.88
N PRO A 881 -20.77 40.71 13.88
CA PRO A 881 -20.58 41.63 12.77
C PRO A 881 -21.81 41.62 11.86
N GLN A 882 -22.37 42.79 11.64
CA GLN A 882 -23.43 42.99 10.62
C GLN A 882 -22.85 42.69 9.24
N ALA A 883 -23.54 41.84 8.51
CA ALA A 883 -23.17 41.49 7.11
C ALA A 883 -23.40 42.71 6.21
N ALA A 884 -22.39 43.08 5.40
CA ALA A 884 -22.52 43.86 4.21
C ALA A 884 -22.67 42.93 3.01
#